data_dbb2609968f7f6d68f0f737ba604b85a
#
_entry.id   dbb2609968f7f6d68f0f737ba604b85a
#
_cell.length_a   1.000
_cell.length_b   1.000
_cell.length_c   1.000
_cell.angle_alpha   90.00
_cell.angle_beta   90.00
_cell.angle_gamma   90.00
#
_symmetry.space_group_name_H-M   'P 1'
#
loop_
_entity.id
_entity.type
_entity.pdbx_description
1 polymer ?
#
loop_
_entity_poly.entity_id
_entity_poly.type
_entity_poly.pdbx_seq_one_letter_code
_entity_poly.pdbx_strand_id
1 'polypeptide(L)'
;MLQPKTRWKEKEYNGERVSELASKLQLSPLVVSLFLGRGLDTEDKILDFLNTENQEFHDPFLLEGMDRTVERVNKAIQNGEQILIFGDYDADGVSSTTVLYLALQELGADVEFYIPNRFTEGYGPNEEAFRWAHSAGFSLIITVDTGIAAVHEAKVAKELGIDLIITDHHEPPPELPEAFAIIHPKLDGGVYPFHYLAGVGVAFKVAHALLGRVPEHLLEIAVIGTVADLVSLHGENRLLVKRGLKHMRMTKNIGLKALFKVANVSQSEITEESIGFSIAPRINAVGRLEDATPAVHLLLSEDPEEAKELAEEIDELNKLRKDIVKQITEEAIAEVENNFPPEENKVLVLAKEGWNPGVIGIVASKLVERFYRPTIVLCIDPVKETAKGSARSIAGFDLFANLSDCRELLPHFGGHPMAAGMTLHVNDVDELRRRLNEQADTILTEEDFIPITAVDAFCKVEDVTLAAIEDMQKLAPFGVGNPKPRIAVKDAELESIRAIGSDGSHLKMSLRDGQATLDTIGFGFGAYAKEISPVAKVSVIGEASINEWNNFKKPQLMVQDIAVEAWQLFDWRSMRNVEANLAELPKEKITMLYFSKEVLNKFSLEDYKEHMMHASEVTELDEQYIVLLDLPKGTDELRDLFKVGFPSRIYTLFYQENNHLFSTVPTRDHFKWYYSFLSQKSPFSLRQYGEQLCQHKGWSKDTVNFMTQVFFELEFVTIKDGVIFMADKKQKRDLIESNTYREKMNHLQLEKELVYSTYQQLYTWFETIRNHKEVEQLG
;
A
#
# COMPACT_ATOMS: atom_id res chain seq x y z
N MET A 1 -17.81 -8.26 6.36
CA MET A 1 -17.16 -7.20 5.56
C MET A 1 -15.65 -7.29 5.72
N LEU A 2 -14.88 -6.70 4.82
CA LEU A 2 -13.44 -6.52 4.93
C LEU A 2 -13.15 -5.03 4.72
N GLN A 3 -12.70 -4.37 5.78
CA GLN A 3 -12.37 -2.95 5.71
C GLN A 3 -11.05 -2.75 4.96
N PRO A 4 -10.93 -1.72 4.13
CA PRO A 4 -9.67 -1.37 3.50
C PRO A 4 -8.66 -0.87 4.56
N LYS A 5 -7.37 -1.03 4.28
CA LYS A 5 -6.30 -0.52 5.16
C LYS A 5 -6.22 1.01 5.18
N THR A 6 -6.75 1.66 4.12
CA THR A 6 -6.67 3.10 3.93
C THR A 6 -8.04 3.68 3.59
N ARG A 7 -8.26 4.96 3.88
CA ARG A 7 -9.45 5.69 3.43
C ARG A 7 -9.27 6.09 1.97
N TRP A 8 -10.10 5.59 1.08
CA TRP A 8 -10.01 5.90 -0.34
C TRP A 8 -10.69 7.23 -0.63
N LYS A 9 -9.92 8.20 -1.13
CA LYS A 9 -10.41 9.51 -1.48
C LYS A 9 -10.42 9.69 -3.00
N GLU A 10 -11.61 9.75 -3.57
CA GLU A 10 -11.80 10.00 -5.00
C GLU A 10 -11.51 11.45 -5.36
N LYS A 11 -10.90 11.65 -6.55
CA LYS A 11 -10.87 12.95 -7.21
C LYS A 11 -12.09 13.06 -8.11
N GLU A 12 -12.93 14.08 -7.90
CA GLU A 12 -14.10 14.32 -8.73
C GLU A 12 -13.73 15.04 -10.02
N TYR A 13 -14.28 14.60 -11.13
CA TYR A 13 -14.09 15.20 -12.43
C TYR A 13 -15.42 15.48 -13.10
N ASN A 14 -15.45 16.55 -13.93
CA ASN A 14 -16.60 16.83 -14.79
C ASN A 14 -16.66 15.80 -15.93
N GLY A 15 -17.63 14.88 -15.88
CA GLY A 15 -17.79 13.80 -16.86
C GLY A 15 -18.03 14.27 -18.30
N GLU A 16 -18.70 15.41 -18.50
CA GLU A 16 -18.89 16.00 -19.85
C GLU A 16 -17.54 16.42 -20.42
N ARG A 17 -16.70 17.06 -19.60
CA ARG A 17 -15.36 17.49 -20.02
C ARG A 17 -14.44 16.31 -20.32
N VAL A 18 -14.52 15.25 -19.51
CA VAL A 18 -13.80 13.97 -19.76
C VAL A 18 -14.19 13.43 -21.15
N SER A 19 -15.49 13.34 -21.45
CA SER A 19 -16.00 12.78 -22.71
C SER A 19 -15.61 13.63 -23.91
N GLU A 20 -15.66 14.96 -23.79
CA GLU A 20 -15.25 15.91 -24.85
C GLU A 20 -13.77 15.72 -25.20
N LEU A 21 -12.88 15.78 -24.19
CA LEU A 21 -11.44 15.66 -24.40
C LEU A 21 -11.04 14.26 -24.88
N ALA A 22 -11.69 13.20 -24.37
CA ALA A 22 -11.47 11.83 -24.83
C ALA A 22 -11.74 11.66 -26.33
N SER A 23 -12.83 12.24 -26.81
CA SER A 23 -13.18 12.21 -28.23
C SER A 23 -12.19 13.01 -29.09
N LYS A 24 -11.77 14.19 -28.63
CA LYS A 24 -10.83 15.06 -29.37
C LYS A 24 -9.42 14.47 -29.47
N LEU A 25 -8.93 13.93 -28.34
CA LEU A 25 -7.56 13.41 -28.21
C LEU A 25 -7.43 11.95 -28.62
N GLN A 26 -8.56 11.26 -28.89
CA GLN A 26 -8.62 9.82 -29.17
C GLN A 26 -7.98 8.97 -28.04
N LEU A 27 -8.19 9.42 -26.80
CA LEU A 27 -7.76 8.71 -25.59
C LEU A 27 -8.97 8.12 -24.88
N SER A 28 -8.75 7.08 -24.05
CA SER A 28 -9.83 6.55 -23.22
C SER A 28 -10.29 7.57 -22.16
N PRO A 29 -11.59 7.58 -21.78
CA PRO A 29 -12.08 8.44 -20.69
C PRO A 29 -11.29 8.29 -19.39
N LEU A 30 -10.87 7.06 -19.07
CA LEU A 30 -10.03 6.76 -17.92
C LEU A 30 -8.72 7.55 -17.96
N VAL A 31 -8.01 7.54 -19.07
CA VAL A 31 -6.72 8.25 -19.23
C VAL A 31 -6.93 9.77 -19.18
N VAL A 32 -8.01 10.29 -19.79
CA VAL A 32 -8.33 11.72 -19.72
C VAL A 32 -8.60 12.17 -18.28
N SER A 33 -9.30 11.36 -17.48
CA SER A 33 -9.51 11.65 -16.05
C SER A 33 -8.18 11.81 -15.31
N LEU A 34 -7.15 11.00 -15.66
CA LEU A 34 -5.82 11.11 -15.07
C LEU A 34 -5.12 12.44 -15.44
N PHE A 35 -5.31 12.95 -16.64
CA PHE A 35 -4.79 14.28 -17.02
C PHE A 35 -5.50 15.40 -16.25
N LEU A 36 -6.84 15.34 -16.17
CA LEU A 36 -7.62 16.32 -15.42
C LEU A 36 -7.21 16.34 -13.93
N GLY A 37 -6.96 15.18 -13.34
CA GLY A 37 -6.46 15.03 -11.97
C GLY A 37 -5.10 15.68 -11.69
N ARG A 38 -4.36 16.01 -12.76
CA ARG A 38 -3.07 16.71 -12.73
C ARG A 38 -3.19 18.20 -13.10
N GLY A 39 -4.43 18.72 -13.21
CA GLY A 39 -4.68 20.11 -13.61
C GLY A 39 -4.50 20.38 -15.11
N LEU A 40 -4.38 19.32 -15.92
CA LEU A 40 -4.29 19.41 -17.38
C LEU A 40 -5.72 19.36 -17.97
N ASP A 41 -6.43 20.48 -17.89
CA ASP A 41 -7.88 20.59 -18.13
C ASP A 41 -8.24 21.09 -19.55
N THR A 42 -7.24 21.35 -20.39
CA THR A 42 -7.42 21.74 -21.77
C THR A 42 -6.65 20.84 -22.73
N GLU A 43 -7.11 20.80 -23.99
CA GLU A 43 -6.43 20.08 -25.07
C GLU A 43 -4.97 20.51 -25.21
N ASP A 44 -4.71 21.81 -25.23
CA ASP A 44 -3.36 22.38 -25.39
C ASP A 44 -2.44 21.94 -24.24
N LYS A 45 -2.92 22.02 -22.98
CA LYS A 45 -2.13 21.57 -21.81
C LYS A 45 -1.78 20.09 -21.87
N ILE A 46 -2.73 19.25 -22.33
CA ILE A 46 -2.49 17.80 -22.48
C ILE A 46 -1.48 17.55 -23.59
N LEU A 47 -1.64 18.21 -24.74
CA LEU A 47 -0.72 18.05 -25.86
C LEU A 47 0.68 18.56 -25.52
N ASP A 48 0.81 19.71 -24.85
CA ASP A 48 2.08 20.23 -24.38
C ASP A 48 2.75 19.25 -23.38
N PHE A 49 1.98 18.69 -22.46
CA PHE A 49 2.50 17.71 -21.51
C PHE A 49 3.00 16.42 -22.20
N LEU A 50 2.32 15.99 -23.26
CA LEU A 50 2.71 14.80 -24.03
C LEU A 50 3.89 15.07 -24.96
N ASN A 51 3.98 16.25 -25.57
CA ASN A 51 4.92 16.59 -26.63
C ASN A 51 6.18 17.30 -26.11
N THR A 52 6.93 16.63 -25.23
CA THR A 52 8.16 17.18 -24.63
C THR A 52 9.34 17.27 -25.60
N GLU A 53 9.27 16.66 -26.78
CA GLU A 53 10.39 16.74 -27.76
C GLU A 53 10.58 18.17 -28.34
N ASN A 54 9.51 18.94 -28.38
CA ASN A 54 9.53 20.31 -28.88
C ASN A 54 9.65 21.36 -27.77
N GLN A 55 9.72 20.95 -26.52
CA GLN A 55 9.92 21.89 -25.41
C GLN A 55 11.40 22.25 -25.26
N GLU A 56 11.66 23.49 -24.93
CA GLU A 56 13.01 24.00 -24.67
C GLU A 56 13.20 24.28 -23.17
N PHE A 57 14.44 24.18 -22.69
CA PHE A 57 14.78 24.65 -21.36
C PHE A 57 14.68 26.17 -21.31
N HIS A 58 14.26 26.72 -20.17
CA HIS A 58 14.23 28.15 -19.96
C HIS A 58 15.64 28.76 -20.12
N ASP A 59 15.70 30.00 -20.52
CA ASP A 59 16.95 30.74 -20.59
C ASP A 59 17.62 30.78 -19.20
N PRO A 60 18.87 30.28 -19.04
CA PRO A 60 19.57 30.30 -17.77
C PRO A 60 19.83 31.73 -17.25
N PHE A 61 19.90 32.72 -18.11
CA PHE A 61 20.13 34.10 -17.71
C PHE A 61 18.91 34.78 -17.05
N LEU A 62 17.77 34.09 -16.99
CA LEU A 62 16.63 34.51 -16.17
C LEU A 62 16.84 34.25 -14.68
N LEU A 63 17.83 33.41 -14.31
CA LEU A 63 18.27 33.26 -12.92
C LEU A 63 19.11 34.48 -12.54
N GLU A 64 18.73 35.15 -11.46
CA GLU A 64 19.44 36.33 -10.97
C GLU A 64 20.91 36.00 -10.67
N GLY A 65 21.83 36.89 -11.02
CA GLY A 65 23.28 36.72 -10.79
C GLY A 65 23.97 35.82 -11.82
N MET A 66 23.27 35.22 -12.80
CA MET A 66 23.88 34.32 -13.78
C MET A 66 24.92 35.00 -14.64
N ASP A 67 24.67 36.23 -15.13
CA ASP A 67 25.61 37.02 -15.91
C ASP A 67 26.91 37.32 -15.14
N ARG A 68 26.79 37.71 -13.86
CA ARG A 68 27.97 37.95 -13.00
C ARG A 68 28.73 36.65 -12.75
N THR A 69 28.02 35.53 -12.57
CA THR A 69 28.64 34.22 -12.41
C THR A 69 29.43 33.82 -13.64
N VAL A 70 28.82 33.91 -14.84
CA VAL A 70 29.50 33.58 -16.10
C VAL A 70 30.72 34.49 -16.33
N GLU A 71 30.60 35.81 -16.09
CA GLU A 71 31.72 36.74 -16.18
C GLU A 71 32.85 36.36 -15.22
N ARG A 72 32.55 36.07 -13.94
CA ARG A 72 33.55 35.73 -12.94
C ARG A 72 34.27 34.42 -13.23
N VAL A 73 33.52 33.39 -13.64
CA VAL A 73 34.11 32.08 -14.00
C VAL A 73 34.99 32.21 -15.24
N ASN A 74 34.54 32.91 -16.28
CA ASN A 74 35.35 33.16 -17.49
C ASN A 74 36.64 33.94 -17.17
N LYS A 75 36.57 34.91 -16.26
CA LYS A 75 37.76 35.63 -15.78
C LYS A 75 38.73 34.71 -15.03
N ALA A 76 38.21 33.79 -14.20
CA ALA A 76 39.04 32.81 -13.51
C ALA A 76 39.80 31.92 -14.50
N ILE A 77 39.06 31.38 -15.49
CA ILE A 77 39.64 30.54 -16.56
C ILE A 77 40.74 31.31 -17.35
N GLN A 78 40.45 32.55 -17.76
CA GLN A 78 41.41 33.36 -18.51
C GLN A 78 42.70 33.68 -17.72
N ASN A 79 42.57 33.85 -16.39
CA ASN A 79 43.68 34.13 -15.51
C ASN A 79 44.40 32.87 -15.00
N GLY A 80 43.91 31.66 -15.27
CA GLY A 80 44.43 30.42 -14.69
C GLY A 80 44.24 30.32 -13.18
N GLU A 81 43.13 30.91 -12.67
CA GLU A 81 42.76 30.81 -11.27
C GLU A 81 42.18 29.43 -10.96
N GLN A 82 42.53 28.84 -9.80
CA GLN A 82 41.97 27.60 -9.33
C GLN A 82 40.53 27.81 -8.81
N ILE A 83 39.61 26.95 -9.23
CA ILE A 83 38.22 27.00 -8.86
C ILE A 83 37.90 25.77 -7.98
N LEU A 84 37.29 26.00 -6.82
CA LEU A 84 36.81 24.92 -5.95
C LEU A 84 35.26 24.78 -6.07
N ILE A 85 34.77 23.61 -6.43
CA ILE A 85 33.36 23.27 -6.31
C ILE A 85 33.16 22.70 -4.90
N PHE A 86 32.29 23.32 -4.11
CA PHE A 86 31.90 22.82 -2.80
C PHE A 86 30.49 22.19 -2.90
N GLY A 87 30.44 20.86 -2.84
CA GLY A 87 29.17 20.11 -3.02
C GLY A 87 28.52 19.64 -1.71
N ASP A 88 27.46 18.88 -1.84
CA ASP A 88 26.85 18.12 -0.74
C ASP A 88 27.07 16.61 -0.92
N TYR A 89 26.86 15.84 0.12
CA TYR A 89 27.22 14.42 0.23
C TYR A 89 26.12 13.45 -0.25
N ASP A 90 24.96 13.93 -0.66
CA ASP A 90 23.88 13.09 -1.19
C ASP A 90 23.91 12.98 -2.73
N ALA A 91 22.94 12.26 -3.30
CA ALA A 91 22.94 12.02 -4.73
C ALA A 91 22.69 13.30 -5.56
N ASP A 92 22.01 14.30 -5.02
CA ASP A 92 21.84 15.59 -5.68
C ASP A 92 23.13 16.39 -5.64
N GLY A 93 23.77 16.52 -4.48
CA GLY A 93 25.05 17.19 -4.33
C GLY A 93 26.17 16.54 -5.15
N VAL A 94 26.28 15.21 -5.13
CA VAL A 94 27.23 14.43 -5.96
C VAL A 94 27.00 14.66 -7.44
N SER A 95 25.73 14.63 -7.90
CA SER A 95 25.38 14.88 -9.29
C SER A 95 25.63 16.34 -9.70
N SER A 96 25.32 17.28 -8.81
CA SER A 96 25.56 18.73 -9.01
C SER A 96 27.05 19.03 -9.17
N THR A 97 27.90 18.47 -8.28
CA THR A 97 29.33 18.56 -8.33
C THR A 97 29.87 18.00 -9.64
N THR A 98 29.40 16.81 -10.03
CA THR A 98 29.86 16.17 -11.27
C THR A 98 29.47 16.97 -12.53
N VAL A 99 28.22 17.49 -12.60
CA VAL A 99 27.73 18.29 -13.72
C VAL A 99 28.56 19.58 -13.88
N LEU A 100 28.76 20.30 -12.78
CA LEU A 100 29.53 21.54 -12.86
C LEU A 100 31.01 21.29 -13.12
N TYR A 101 31.59 20.23 -12.54
CA TYR A 101 33.01 19.84 -12.76
C TYR A 101 33.25 19.56 -14.26
N LEU A 102 32.40 18.72 -14.89
CA LEU A 102 32.52 18.39 -16.31
C LEU A 102 32.35 19.61 -17.21
N ALA A 103 31.44 20.51 -16.88
CA ALA A 103 31.23 21.75 -17.64
C ALA A 103 32.44 22.68 -17.56
N LEU A 104 33.05 22.84 -16.37
CA LEU A 104 34.25 23.65 -16.18
C LEU A 104 35.48 23.01 -16.83
N GLN A 105 35.59 21.67 -16.77
CA GLN A 105 36.67 20.94 -17.45
C GLN A 105 36.58 21.12 -18.99
N GLU A 106 35.36 21.08 -19.57
CA GLU A 106 35.14 21.33 -21.02
C GLU A 106 35.62 22.73 -21.42
N LEU A 107 35.54 23.72 -20.53
CA LEU A 107 36.00 25.08 -20.74
C LEU A 107 37.51 25.25 -20.47
N GLY A 108 38.21 24.20 -20.01
CA GLY A 108 39.63 24.22 -19.69
C GLY A 108 39.95 24.89 -18.36
N ALA A 109 39.01 24.94 -17.43
CA ALA A 109 39.26 25.44 -16.07
C ALA A 109 40.21 24.55 -15.28
N ASP A 110 41.03 25.15 -14.40
CA ASP A 110 41.71 24.43 -13.32
C ASP A 110 40.73 24.29 -12.14
N VAL A 111 40.08 23.11 -12.03
CA VAL A 111 38.94 22.86 -11.14
C VAL A 111 39.17 21.64 -10.26
N GLU A 112 38.86 21.81 -9.01
CA GLU A 112 38.82 20.75 -7.99
C GLU A 112 37.45 20.74 -7.31
N PHE A 113 37.17 19.70 -6.54
CA PHE A 113 35.94 19.64 -5.76
C PHE A 113 36.19 19.23 -4.32
N TYR A 114 35.25 19.58 -3.45
CA TYR A 114 35.25 19.24 -2.03
C TYR A 114 33.82 18.82 -1.62
N ILE A 115 33.75 17.67 -0.96
CA ILE A 115 32.48 17.17 -0.36
C ILE A 115 32.68 17.12 1.15
N PRO A 116 31.85 17.82 1.96
CA PRO A 116 31.99 17.78 3.42
C PRO A 116 31.63 16.42 3.99
N ASN A 117 32.34 15.99 5.03
CA ASN A 117 32.01 14.75 5.72
C ASN A 117 30.85 14.98 6.70
N ARG A 118 29.73 14.28 6.50
CA ARG A 118 28.50 14.40 7.28
C ARG A 118 28.68 14.24 8.80
N PHE A 119 29.64 13.43 9.22
CA PHE A 119 29.83 13.07 10.64
C PHE A 119 30.75 14.01 11.38
N THR A 120 31.80 14.51 10.72
CA THR A 120 32.83 15.35 11.30
C THR A 120 32.61 16.84 11.06
N GLU A 121 32.05 17.21 9.89
CA GLU A 121 31.86 18.58 9.44
C GLU A 121 30.41 19.04 9.44
N GLY A 122 29.47 18.09 9.29
CA GLY A 122 28.03 18.37 9.25
C GLY A 122 27.50 18.61 7.84
N TYR A 123 26.49 19.47 7.71
CA TYR A 123 25.84 19.84 6.45
C TYR A 123 26.28 21.23 6.02
N GLY A 124 26.61 21.36 4.74
CA GLY A 124 26.86 22.63 4.09
C GLY A 124 28.30 23.17 4.25
N PRO A 125 28.54 24.37 3.73
CA PRO A 125 29.85 25.05 3.86
C PRO A 125 30.29 25.22 5.32
N ASN A 126 31.60 25.14 5.57
CA ASN A 126 32.15 25.32 6.89
C ASN A 126 33.44 26.17 6.83
N GLU A 127 33.72 26.89 7.90
CA GLU A 127 34.85 27.81 7.98
C GLU A 127 36.19 27.10 7.78
N GLU A 128 36.36 25.88 8.31
CA GLU A 128 37.62 25.14 8.21
C GLU A 128 37.96 24.79 6.76
N ALA A 129 36.97 24.33 6.00
CA ALA A 129 37.11 24.03 4.57
C ALA A 129 37.46 25.30 3.76
N PHE A 130 36.85 26.45 4.08
CA PHE A 130 37.16 27.70 3.37
C PHE A 130 38.56 28.23 3.69
N ARG A 131 39.00 28.09 4.94
CA ARG A 131 40.38 28.40 5.32
C ARG A 131 41.40 27.47 4.67
N TRP A 132 41.07 26.18 4.57
CA TRP A 132 41.87 25.24 3.80
C TRP A 132 41.95 25.65 2.31
N ALA A 133 40.82 25.95 1.68
CA ALA A 133 40.77 26.37 0.28
C ALA A 133 41.64 27.61 0.03
N HIS A 134 41.55 28.62 0.92
CA HIS A 134 42.45 29.80 0.84
C HIS A 134 43.93 29.41 0.92
N SER A 135 44.30 28.55 1.87
CA SER A 135 45.71 28.12 2.03
C SER A 135 46.21 27.27 0.85
N ALA A 136 45.31 26.57 0.16
CA ALA A 136 45.60 25.82 -1.06
C ALA A 136 45.65 26.66 -2.33
N GLY A 137 45.27 27.96 -2.26
CA GLY A 137 45.41 28.92 -3.35
C GLY A 137 44.13 29.15 -4.17
N PHE A 138 42.99 28.59 -3.75
CA PHE A 138 41.71 28.85 -4.42
C PHE A 138 41.24 30.29 -4.23
N SER A 139 40.91 30.96 -5.31
CA SER A 139 40.38 32.34 -5.32
C SER A 139 38.90 32.43 -5.59
N LEU A 140 38.31 31.33 -6.07
CA LEU A 140 36.86 31.20 -6.39
C LEU A 140 36.34 29.89 -5.83
N ILE A 141 35.28 30.00 -5.02
CA ILE A 141 34.49 28.85 -4.56
C ILE A 141 33.09 28.93 -5.16
N ILE A 142 32.62 27.83 -5.72
CA ILE A 142 31.23 27.69 -6.21
C ILE A 142 30.56 26.59 -5.42
N THR A 143 29.56 26.93 -4.60
CA THR A 143 28.78 25.90 -3.92
C THR A 143 27.75 25.33 -4.86
N VAL A 144 27.45 24.05 -4.73
CA VAL A 144 26.37 23.37 -5.47
C VAL A 144 25.50 22.58 -4.50
N ASP A 145 24.17 22.74 -4.63
CA ASP A 145 23.17 22.07 -3.80
C ASP A 145 23.29 22.40 -2.30
N THR A 146 23.91 23.53 -1.99
CA THR A 146 24.13 24.01 -0.61
C THR A 146 24.57 25.47 -0.59
N GLY A 147 24.49 26.10 0.57
CA GLY A 147 25.12 27.39 0.81
C GLY A 147 24.14 28.56 0.98
N ILE A 148 22.88 28.46 0.66
CA ILE A 148 21.93 29.58 0.82
C ILE A 148 21.75 30.04 2.26
N ALA A 149 22.02 29.18 3.24
CA ALA A 149 21.97 29.49 4.67
C ALA A 149 23.36 29.84 5.27
N ALA A 150 24.44 29.83 4.47
CA ALA A 150 25.82 29.96 4.93
C ALA A 150 26.24 31.45 5.11
N VAL A 151 25.52 32.19 5.95
CA VAL A 151 25.74 33.64 6.19
C VAL A 151 27.09 33.87 6.83
N HIS A 152 27.51 33.05 7.81
CA HIS A 152 28.78 33.14 8.47
C HIS A 152 29.94 32.82 7.52
N GLU A 153 29.85 31.74 6.78
CA GLU A 153 30.87 31.24 5.86
C GLU A 153 31.08 32.22 4.69
N ALA A 154 30.02 32.88 4.24
CA ALA A 154 30.16 33.95 3.23
C ALA A 154 30.99 35.15 3.77
N LYS A 155 30.85 35.52 5.04
CA LYS A 155 31.68 36.55 5.67
C LYS A 155 33.12 36.06 5.77
N VAL A 156 33.35 34.81 6.14
CA VAL A 156 34.69 34.21 6.16
C VAL A 156 35.35 34.21 4.79
N ALA A 157 34.61 33.80 3.73
CA ALA A 157 35.13 33.87 2.34
C ALA A 157 35.55 35.28 1.94
N LYS A 158 34.73 36.27 2.26
CA LYS A 158 35.00 37.69 2.01
C LYS A 158 36.25 38.17 2.76
N GLU A 159 36.42 37.80 4.04
CA GLU A 159 37.62 38.12 4.85
C GLU A 159 38.90 37.48 4.28
N LEU A 160 38.78 36.27 3.72
CA LEU A 160 39.90 35.57 3.08
C LEU A 160 40.20 36.08 1.66
N GLY A 161 39.33 36.93 1.09
CA GLY A 161 39.46 37.41 -0.28
C GLY A 161 39.11 36.38 -1.34
N ILE A 162 38.28 35.39 -0.99
CA ILE A 162 37.73 34.40 -1.90
C ILE A 162 36.38 34.91 -2.43
N ASP A 163 36.22 34.91 -3.75
CA ASP A 163 34.90 35.13 -4.35
C ASP A 163 34.04 33.88 -4.17
N LEU A 164 32.86 34.02 -3.53
CA LEU A 164 31.93 32.93 -3.27
C LEU A 164 30.72 33.07 -4.22
N ILE A 165 30.48 32.05 -5.02
CA ILE A 165 29.26 31.90 -5.81
C ILE A 165 28.41 30.80 -5.18
N ILE A 166 27.19 31.09 -4.80
CA ILE A 166 26.27 30.11 -4.23
C ILE A 166 25.28 29.65 -5.30
N THR A 167 25.21 28.34 -5.51
CA THR A 167 24.13 27.72 -6.33
C THR A 167 23.37 26.72 -5.48
N ASP A 168 22.11 27.01 -5.22
CA ASP A 168 21.29 26.25 -4.28
C ASP A 168 19.80 26.28 -4.69
N HIS A 169 18.99 25.39 -4.09
CA HIS A 169 17.56 25.32 -4.31
C HIS A 169 16.75 25.19 -3.00
N HIS A 170 17.40 25.02 -1.87
CA HIS A 170 16.78 24.93 -0.55
C HIS A 170 16.01 26.21 -0.20
N GLU A 171 15.15 26.18 0.86
CA GLU A 171 14.39 27.36 1.25
C GLU A 171 15.32 28.50 1.72
N PRO A 172 15.23 29.69 1.09
CA PRO A 172 16.06 30.83 1.47
C PRO A 172 15.75 31.30 2.90
N PRO A 173 16.76 31.55 3.75
CA PRO A 173 16.56 32.15 5.05
C PRO A 173 16.20 33.62 4.93
N PRO A 174 15.67 34.25 6.02
CA PRO A 174 15.36 35.69 6.02
C PRO A 174 16.59 36.61 5.75
N GLU A 175 17.80 36.19 6.15
CA GLU A 175 19.06 36.87 5.86
C GLU A 175 19.86 36.03 4.87
N LEU A 176 20.10 36.57 3.69
CA LEU A 176 20.90 35.91 2.65
C LEU A 176 22.42 36.13 2.89
N PRO A 177 23.28 35.17 2.49
CA PRO A 177 24.71 35.29 2.52
C PRO A 177 25.23 36.45 1.65
N GLU A 178 26.23 37.20 2.12
CA GLU A 178 26.94 38.22 1.32
C GLU A 178 27.93 37.57 0.35
N ALA A 179 27.40 36.83 -0.66
CA ALA A 179 28.17 36.16 -1.69
C ALA A 179 28.45 37.08 -2.90
N PHE A 180 29.47 36.72 -3.73
CA PHE A 180 29.70 37.39 -5.02
C PHE A 180 28.48 37.29 -5.93
N ALA A 181 27.87 36.12 -6.03
CA ALA A 181 26.60 35.88 -6.71
C ALA A 181 25.85 34.77 -6.02
N ILE A 182 24.53 34.80 -6.10
CA ILE A 182 23.61 33.73 -5.66
C ILE A 182 22.76 33.34 -6.83
N ILE A 183 22.82 32.07 -7.26
CA ILE A 183 21.99 31.47 -8.29
C ILE A 183 20.97 30.57 -7.63
N HIS A 184 19.74 31.02 -7.61
CA HIS A 184 18.69 30.31 -6.87
C HIS A 184 17.31 30.52 -7.49
N PRO A 185 16.49 29.47 -7.72
CA PRO A 185 15.21 29.59 -8.43
C PRO A 185 14.09 30.21 -7.59
N LYS A 186 14.25 30.35 -6.25
CA LYS A 186 13.20 30.81 -5.31
C LYS A 186 13.48 32.19 -4.70
N LEU A 187 14.45 32.96 -5.21
CA LEU A 187 14.71 34.28 -4.65
C LEU A 187 13.56 35.24 -4.88
N ASP A 188 13.24 36.04 -3.86
CA ASP A 188 12.21 37.08 -3.95
C ASP A 188 12.53 38.10 -5.03
N GLY A 189 11.56 38.37 -5.90
CA GLY A 189 11.73 39.28 -7.04
C GLY A 189 12.40 38.65 -8.27
N GLY A 190 12.83 37.40 -8.21
CA GLY A 190 13.38 36.67 -9.36
C GLY A 190 12.34 36.47 -10.48
N VAL A 191 12.82 36.49 -11.72
CA VAL A 191 11.95 36.35 -12.95
C VAL A 191 12.01 34.96 -13.55
N TYR A 192 12.76 34.02 -12.92
CA TYR A 192 12.87 32.66 -13.41
C TYR A 192 11.53 31.93 -13.28
N PRO A 193 10.98 31.36 -14.37
CA PRO A 193 9.60 30.90 -14.37
C PRO A 193 9.36 29.56 -13.66
N PHE A 194 10.42 28.86 -13.22
CA PHE A 194 10.31 27.54 -12.63
C PHE A 194 11.10 27.40 -11.30
N HIS A 195 10.40 27.36 -10.17
CA HIS A 195 10.97 27.42 -8.82
C HIS A 195 11.37 26.06 -8.22
N TYR A 196 11.11 24.94 -8.91
CA TYR A 196 11.23 23.58 -8.35
C TYR A 196 12.44 22.81 -8.87
N LEU A 197 13.48 23.47 -9.35
CA LEU A 197 14.74 22.81 -9.71
C LEU A 197 15.34 22.14 -8.47
N ALA A 198 15.94 20.95 -8.65
CA ALA A 198 16.88 20.36 -7.69
C ALA A 198 18.23 21.09 -7.76
N GLY A 199 19.14 20.85 -6.81
CA GLY A 199 20.48 21.42 -6.84
C GLY A 199 21.20 21.13 -8.14
N VAL A 200 21.13 19.90 -8.64
CA VAL A 200 21.71 19.54 -9.95
C VAL A 200 21.02 20.25 -11.11
N GLY A 201 19.74 20.56 -10.99
CA GLY A 201 19.04 21.37 -11.98
C GLY A 201 19.62 22.79 -12.05
N VAL A 202 19.93 23.39 -10.90
CA VAL A 202 20.59 24.71 -10.83
C VAL A 202 22.01 24.62 -11.39
N ALA A 203 22.80 23.61 -10.99
CA ALA A 203 24.14 23.37 -11.54
C ALA A 203 24.10 23.16 -13.07
N PHE A 204 23.10 22.45 -13.59
CA PHE A 204 22.89 22.28 -15.03
C PHE A 204 22.57 23.62 -15.73
N LYS A 205 21.82 24.51 -15.10
CA LYS A 205 21.57 25.85 -15.65
C LYS A 205 22.84 26.71 -15.67
N VAL A 206 23.68 26.61 -14.67
CA VAL A 206 25.01 27.27 -14.67
C VAL A 206 25.86 26.70 -15.80
N ALA A 207 25.92 25.38 -15.96
CA ALA A 207 26.63 24.74 -17.08
C ALA A 207 26.06 25.17 -18.45
N HIS A 208 24.74 25.30 -18.59
CA HIS A 208 24.07 25.80 -19.80
C HIS A 208 24.51 27.23 -20.13
N ALA A 209 24.56 28.12 -19.14
CA ALA A 209 24.97 29.50 -19.33
C ALA A 209 26.47 29.60 -19.70
N LEU A 210 27.33 28.88 -19.01
CA LEU A 210 28.78 28.86 -19.23
C LEU A 210 29.15 28.33 -20.61
N LEU A 211 28.52 27.27 -21.06
CA LEU A 211 28.79 26.62 -22.36
C LEU A 211 28.08 27.34 -23.52
N GLY A 212 27.13 28.25 -23.25
CA GLY A 212 26.32 28.94 -24.26
C GLY A 212 25.40 28.04 -25.08
N ARG A 213 25.17 26.82 -24.62
CA ARG A 213 24.29 25.81 -25.24
C ARG A 213 23.77 24.84 -24.18
N VAL A 214 22.63 24.19 -24.46
CA VAL A 214 22.13 23.12 -23.62
C VAL A 214 23.14 21.96 -23.62
N PRO A 215 23.74 21.59 -22.45
CA PRO A 215 24.71 20.52 -22.38
C PRO A 215 24.00 19.14 -22.28
N GLU A 216 23.46 18.68 -23.42
CA GLU A 216 22.66 17.44 -23.49
C GLU A 216 23.39 16.21 -22.93
N HIS A 217 24.72 16.17 -23.06
CA HIS A 217 25.55 15.08 -22.53
C HIS A 217 25.61 15.03 -21.00
N LEU A 218 25.33 16.14 -20.31
CA LEU A 218 25.27 16.18 -18.83
C LEU A 218 23.91 15.80 -18.27
N LEU A 219 22.87 15.68 -19.11
CA LEU A 219 21.51 15.29 -18.69
C LEU A 219 21.49 13.88 -18.05
N GLU A 220 22.36 12.96 -18.48
CA GLU A 220 22.45 11.63 -17.92
C GLU A 220 22.93 11.60 -16.45
N ILE A 221 23.63 12.62 -16.01
CA ILE A 221 24.00 12.82 -14.61
C ILE A 221 22.94 13.66 -13.89
N ALA A 222 22.49 14.75 -14.52
CA ALA A 222 21.52 15.65 -13.94
C ALA A 222 20.19 14.94 -13.55
N VAL A 223 19.79 13.93 -14.31
CA VAL A 223 18.58 13.15 -14.00
C VAL A 223 18.69 12.39 -12.66
N ILE A 224 19.91 12.01 -12.23
CA ILE A 224 20.10 11.25 -10.98
C ILE A 224 19.71 12.13 -9.78
N GLY A 225 20.31 13.32 -9.65
CA GLY A 225 20.01 14.24 -8.56
C GLY A 225 18.56 14.70 -8.59
N THR A 226 18.03 15.08 -9.78
CA THR A 226 16.65 15.54 -9.93
C THR A 226 15.62 14.49 -9.44
N VAL A 227 15.84 13.20 -9.70
CA VAL A 227 14.95 12.13 -9.22
C VAL A 227 15.21 11.83 -7.74
N ALA A 228 16.47 11.86 -7.31
CA ALA A 228 16.88 11.50 -5.95
C ALA A 228 16.39 12.49 -4.89
N ASP A 229 16.40 13.79 -5.22
CA ASP A 229 15.99 14.87 -4.30
C ASP A 229 14.46 14.99 -4.15
N LEU A 230 13.69 14.18 -4.87
CA LEU A 230 12.23 14.15 -4.77
C LEU A 230 11.55 15.48 -5.11
N VAL A 231 12.16 16.31 -5.94
CA VAL A 231 11.54 17.52 -6.47
C VAL A 231 10.39 17.19 -7.41
N SER A 232 9.45 18.13 -7.56
CA SER A 232 8.26 17.90 -8.39
C SER A 232 8.60 17.68 -9.86
N LEU A 233 8.16 16.53 -10.43
CA LEU A 233 8.42 16.12 -11.82
C LEU A 233 7.41 16.72 -12.80
N HIS A 234 7.26 18.04 -12.79
CA HIS A 234 6.52 18.80 -13.79
C HIS A 234 7.41 19.86 -14.43
N GLY A 235 6.91 20.58 -15.42
CA GLY A 235 7.63 21.66 -16.11
C GLY A 235 9.06 21.24 -16.52
N GLU A 236 10.05 22.04 -16.15
CA GLU A 236 11.43 21.86 -16.55
C GLU A 236 12.07 20.59 -15.99
N ASN A 237 11.74 20.20 -14.74
CA ASN A 237 12.22 18.94 -14.17
C ASN A 237 11.71 17.72 -14.97
N ARG A 238 10.46 17.74 -15.43
CA ARG A 238 9.94 16.68 -16.29
C ARG A 238 10.71 16.57 -17.60
N LEU A 239 11.00 17.72 -18.22
CA LEU A 239 11.79 17.79 -19.44
C LEU A 239 13.19 17.23 -19.22
N LEU A 240 13.87 17.67 -18.15
CA LEU A 240 15.20 17.20 -17.76
C LEU A 240 15.20 15.69 -17.55
N VAL A 241 14.26 15.16 -16.76
CA VAL A 241 14.20 13.71 -16.46
C VAL A 241 13.90 12.92 -17.73
N LYS A 242 12.96 13.35 -18.57
CA LYS A 242 12.60 12.64 -19.80
C LYS A 242 13.76 12.58 -20.80
N ARG A 243 14.46 13.69 -21.01
CA ARG A 243 15.65 13.74 -21.87
C ARG A 243 16.84 13.02 -21.21
N GLY A 244 17.06 13.21 -19.93
CA GLY A 244 18.13 12.55 -19.17
C GLY A 244 18.01 11.02 -19.23
N LEU A 245 16.82 10.47 -19.03
CA LEU A 245 16.57 9.01 -19.17
C LEU A 245 16.87 8.53 -20.59
N LYS A 246 16.53 9.34 -21.63
CA LYS A 246 16.87 9.00 -23.03
C LYS A 246 18.39 8.96 -23.24
N HIS A 247 19.15 9.94 -22.72
CA HIS A 247 20.59 9.93 -22.76
C HIS A 247 21.20 8.79 -21.96
N MET A 248 20.72 8.53 -20.76
CA MET A 248 21.18 7.45 -19.87
C MET A 248 21.04 6.07 -20.51
N ARG A 249 19.96 5.82 -21.26
CA ARG A 249 19.78 4.55 -22.00
C ARG A 249 20.85 4.33 -23.07
N MET A 250 21.50 5.36 -23.53
CA MET A 250 22.55 5.33 -24.57
C MET A 250 23.93 5.77 -24.01
N THR A 251 24.07 5.91 -22.71
CA THR A 251 25.26 6.47 -22.08
C THR A 251 26.52 5.70 -22.48
N LYS A 252 27.60 6.46 -22.62
CA LYS A 252 28.96 5.93 -22.77
C LYS A 252 29.78 6.13 -21.50
N ASN A 253 29.26 6.86 -20.51
CA ASN A 253 29.94 7.09 -19.24
C ASN A 253 30.26 5.74 -18.58
N ILE A 254 31.54 5.56 -18.26
CA ILE A 254 32.10 4.28 -17.77
C ILE A 254 31.60 4.02 -16.35
N GLY A 255 31.57 5.06 -15.49
CA GLY A 255 31.10 4.98 -14.12
C GLY A 255 29.61 4.61 -14.03
N LEU A 256 28.76 5.25 -14.86
CA LEU A 256 27.34 4.89 -14.92
C LEU A 256 27.14 3.42 -15.34
N LYS A 257 27.89 2.93 -16.33
CA LYS A 257 27.81 1.52 -16.76
C LYS A 257 28.24 0.56 -15.64
N ALA A 258 29.31 0.89 -14.93
CA ALA A 258 29.74 0.09 -13.78
C ALA A 258 28.66 0.08 -12.68
N LEU A 259 28.06 1.23 -12.39
CA LEU A 259 26.98 1.36 -11.41
C LEU A 259 25.71 0.57 -11.82
N PHE A 260 25.32 0.59 -13.11
CA PHE A 260 24.19 -0.22 -13.61
C PHE A 260 24.45 -1.71 -13.45
N LYS A 261 25.67 -2.15 -13.70
CA LYS A 261 26.06 -3.56 -13.56
C LYS A 261 25.92 -4.04 -12.12
N VAL A 262 26.46 -3.32 -11.12
CA VAL A 262 26.33 -3.72 -9.71
C VAL A 262 24.90 -3.57 -9.19
N ALA A 263 24.13 -2.63 -9.77
CA ALA A 263 22.72 -2.43 -9.46
C ALA A 263 21.79 -3.47 -10.12
N ASN A 264 22.30 -4.30 -11.03
CA ASN A 264 21.54 -5.23 -11.86
C ASN A 264 20.42 -4.53 -12.63
N VAL A 265 20.72 -3.35 -13.22
CA VAL A 265 19.80 -2.54 -14.01
C VAL A 265 20.16 -2.66 -15.49
N SER A 266 19.18 -3.00 -16.33
CA SER A 266 19.34 -3.00 -17.79
C SER A 266 19.42 -1.57 -18.31
N GLN A 267 20.53 -1.21 -18.96
CA GLN A 267 20.75 0.14 -19.49
C GLN A 267 19.62 0.59 -20.43
N SER A 268 19.14 -0.30 -21.29
CA SER A 268 18.09 0.02 -22.29
C SER A 268 16.71 0.25 -21.69
N GLU A 269 16.48 -0.20 -20.45
CA GLU A 269 15.18 -0.20 -19.77
C GLU A 269 15.15 0.73 -18.53
N ILE A 270 16.18 1.58 -18.38
CA ILE A 270 16.25 2.51 -17.24
C ILE A 270 15.04 3.44 -17.22
N THR A 271 14.43 3.53 -16.06
CA THR A 271 13.31 4.42 -15.74
C THR A 271 13.66 5.29 -14.52
N GLU A 272 12.78 6.23 -14.21
CA GLU A 272 12.87 7.00 -12.96
C GLU A 272 12.84 6.11 -11.72
N GLU A 273 12.10 4.99 -11.75
CA GLU A 273 12.09 4.00 -10.65
C GLU A 273 13.46 3.32 -10.51
N SER A 274 14.15 3.03 -11.62
CA SER A 274 15.53 2.50 -11.59
C SER A 274 16.47 3.47 -10.89
N ILE A 275 16.32 4.77 -11.14
CA ILE A 275 17.12 5.80 -10.48
C ILE A 275 16.74 5.89 -8.99
N GLY A 276 15.46 6.09 -8.67
CA GLY A 276 15.01 6.33 -7.29
C GLY A 276 15.21 5.15 -6.35
N PHE A 277 15.12 3.91 -6.84
CA PHE A 277 15.19 2.70 -6.00
C PHE A 277 16.47 1.87 -6.15
N SER A 278 17.27 2.10 -7.21
CA SER A 278 18.48 1.31 -7.44
C SER A 278 19.76 2.15 -7.53
N ILE A 279 19.76 3.23 -8.29
CA ILE A 279 20.96 4.04 -8.54
C ILE A 279 21.21 5.05 -7.38
N ALA A 280 20.28 5.95 -7.15
CA ALA A 280 20.41 7.00 -6.13
C ALA A 280 20.61 6.45 -4.70
N PRO A 281 19.95 5.36 -4.26
CA PRO A 281 20.24 4.78 -2.95
C PRO A 281 21.65 4.28 -2.75
N ARG A 282 22.36 3.88 -3.83
CA ARG A 282 23.78 3.49 -3.79
C ARG A 282 24.68 4.71 -3.56
N ILE A 283 24.48 5.77 -4.35
CA ILE A 283 25.19 7.03 -4.19
C ILE A 283 24.94 7.60 -2.78
N ASN A 284 23.68 7.67 -2.36
CA ASN A 284 23.31 8.15 -1.01
C ASN A 284 23.91 7.32 0.13
N ALA A 285 24.19 6.02 -0.08
CA ALA A 285 24.74 5.17 0.96
C ALA A 285 26.15 5.58 1.36
N VAL A 286 26.94 6.09 0.42
CA VAL A 286 28.32 6.55 0.67
C VAL A 286 28.33 7.69 1.69
N GLY A 287 27.60 8.78 1.43
CA GLY A 287 27.51 9.93 2.36
C GLY A 287 26.71 9.65 3.65
N ARG A 288 26.03 8.51 3.74
CA ARG A 288 25.35 8.07 4.98
C ARG A 288 26.22 7.25 5.90
N LEU A 289 27.26 6.63 5.41
CA LEU A 289 28.15 5.75 6.18
C LEU A 289 29.59 6.26 6.23
N GLU A 290 30.06 6.92 5.17
CA GLU A 290 31.44 7.36 4.99
C GLU A 290 31.53 8.71 4.27
N ASP A 291 32.65 8.97 3.58
CA ASP A 291 32.88 10.14 2.73
C ASP A 291 32.28 9.92 1.35
N ALA A 292 31.53 10.88 0.79
CA ALA A 292 30.85 10.77 -0.49
C ALA A 292 31.76 11.00 -1.72
N THR A 293 33.01 11.39 -1.54
CA THR A 293 34.01 11.65 -2.61
C THR A 293 34.11 10.50 -3.62
N PRO A 294 34.14 9.21 -3.24
CA PRO A 294 34.18 8.09 -4.18
C PRO A 294 33.02 8.07 -5.19
N ALA A 295 31.84 8.58 -4.81
CA ALA A 295 30.69 8.64 -5.72
C ALA A 295 30.91 9.68 -6.85
N VAL A 296 31.53 10.81 -6.56
CA VAL A 296 31.92 11.80 -7.59
C VAL A 296 33.01 11.20 -8.49
N HIS A 297 34.03 10.58 -7.93
CA HIS A 297 35.11 9.94 -8.70
C HIS A 297 34.55 8.84 -9.63
N LEU A 298 33.58 8.03 -9.17
CA LEU A 298 32.91 7.04 -10.02
C LEU A 298 32.31 7.69 -11.26
N LEU A 299 31.55 8.79 -11.09
CA LEU A 299 30.86 9.45 -12.20
C LEU A 299 31.83 10.17 -13.17
N LEU A 300 33.01 10.56 -12.67
CA LEU A 300 34.07 11.23 -13.43
C LEU A 300 35.10 10.24 -14.05
N SER A 301 35.11 8.96 -13.62
CA SER A 301 36.14 8.01 -14.02
C SER A 301 36.12 7.71 -15.53
N GLU A 302 37.28 7.74 -16.13
CA GLU A 302 37.56 7.35 -17.52
C GLU A 302 38.20 5.94 -17.62
N ASP A 303 38.62 5.36 -16.46
CA ASP A 303 39.24 4.04 -16.38
C ASP A 303 38.20 2.96 -16.01
N PRO A 304 38.02 1.92 -16.86
CA PRO A 304 37.03 0.85 -16.57
C PRO A 304 37.32 0.03 -15.31
N GLU A 305 38.59 -0.15 -14.92
CA GLU A 305 38.94 -0.93 -13.72
C GLU A 305 38.68 -0.08 -12.46
N GLU A 306 39.13 1.19 -12.47
CA GLU A 306 38.82 2.15 -11.39
C GLU A 306 37.28 2.27 -11.18
N ALA A 307 36.55 2.51 -12.25
CA ALA A 307 35.08 2.64 -12.16
C ALA A 307 34.41 1.36 -11.64
N LYS A 308 34.94 0.20 -11.95
CA LYS A 308 34.45 -1.09 -11.43
C LYS A 308 34.71 -1.20 -9.93
N GLU A 309 35.93 -0.90 -9.47
CA GLU A 309 36.30 -0.97 -8.05
C GLU A 309 35.41 0.00 -7.22
N LEU A 310 35.28 1.24 -7.67
CA LEU A 310 34.45 2.26 -6.99
C LEU A 310 32.96 1.83 -6.98
N ALA A 311 32.43 1.25 -8.09
CA ALA A 311 31.04 0.81 -8.11
C ALA A 311 30.79 -0.39 -7.18
N GLU A 312 31.75 -1.33 -7.07
CA GLU A 312 31.69 -2.46 -6.15
C GLU A 312 31.72 -1.96 -4.68
N GLU A 313 32.61 -1.03 -4.33
CA GLU A 313 32.68 -0.40 -3.01
C GLU A 313 31.35 0.28 -2.64
N ILE A 314 30.80 1.09 -3.53
CA ILE A 314 29.51 1.79 -3.33
C ILE A 314 28.36 0.79 -3.15
N ASP A 315 28.35 -0.32 -3.87
CA ASP A 315 27.34 -1.37 -3.70
C ASP A 315 27.49 -2.10 -2.36
N GLU A 316 28.71 -2.33 -1.89
CA GLU A 316 28.96 -2.90 -0.56
C GLU A 316 28.49 -1.98 0.55
N LEU A 317 28.77 -0.68 0.48
CA LEU A 317 28.26 0.32 1.42
C LEU A 317 26.72 0.36 1.41
N ASN A 318 26.09 0.26 0.24
CA ASN A 318 24.63 0.21 0.15
C ASN A 318 24.05 -1.07 0.76
N LYS A 319 24.70 -2.21 0.63
CA LYS A 319 24.31 -3.46 1.31
C LYS A 319 24.42 -3.29 2.83
N LEU A 320 25.57 -2.79 3.31
CA LEU A 320 25.80 -2.52 4.72
C LEU A 320 24.74 -1.55 5.29
N ARG A 321 24.45 -0.46 4.57
CA ARG A 321 23.38 0.46 4.96
C ARG A 321 22.01 -0.24 5.10
N LYS A 322 21.66 -1.14 4.15
CA LYS A 322 20.40 -1.90 4.20
C LYS A 322 20.35 -2.79 5.43
N ASP A 323 21.45 -3.47 5.76
CA ASP A 323 21.53 -4.37 6.91
C ASP A 323 21.41 -3.59 8.23
N ILE A 324 22.10 -2.46 8.35
CA ILE A 324 21.99 -1.55 9.52
C ILE A 324 20.56 -1.03 9.66
N VAL A 325 19.94 -0.56 8.57
CA VAL A 325 18.54 -0.10 8.59
C VAL A 325 17.60 -1.22 9.01
N LYS A 326 17.78 -2.44 8.49
CA LYS A 326 16.95 -3.59 8.85
C LYS A 326 17.08 -3.89 10.35
N GLN A 327 18.29 -4.02 10.85
CA GLN A 327 18.56 -4.30 12.26
C GLN A 327 17.91 -3.25 13.17
N ILE A 328 18.18 -1.95 12.94
CA ILE A 328 17.62 -0.87 13.76
C ILE A 328 16.09 -0.85 13.66
N THR A 329 15.53 -1.11 12.47
CA THR A 329 14.06 -1.17 12.30
C THR A 329 13.44 -2.30 13.10
N GLU A 330 14.02 -3.50 13.10
CA GLU A 330 13.55 -4.66 13.89
C GLU A 330 13.62 -4.37 15.39
N GLU A 331 14.72 -3.79 15.87
CA GLU A 331 14.89 -3.35 17.26
C GLU A 331 13.84 -2.29 17.65
N ALA A 332 13.63 -1.29 16.79
CA ALA A 332 12.68 -0.21 17.03
C ALA A 332 11.22 -0.70 17.03
N ILE A 333 10.87 -1.62 16.15
CA ILE A 333 9.54 -2.25 16.14
C ILE A 333 9.30 -3.00 17.45
N ALA A 334 10.28 -3.80 17.90
CA ALA A 334 10.16 -4.52 19.17
C ALA A 334 10.03 -3.56 20.36
N GLU A 335 10.73 -2.44 20.34
CA GLU A 335 10.63 -1.38 21.37
C GLU A 335 9.23 -0.75 21.39
N VAL A 336 8.65 -0.45 20.21
CA VAL A 336 7.28 0.08 20.09
C VAL A 336 6.27 -0.93 20.63
N GLU A 337 6.33 -2.18 20.17
CA GLU A 337 5.34 -3.22 20.52
C GLU A 337 5.37 -3.59 22.01
N ASN A 338 6.54 -3.50 22.67
CA ASN A 338 6.68 -3.85 24.08
C ASN A 338 6.47 -2.68 25.05
N ASN A 339 6.93 -1.46 24.68
CA ASN A 339 7.05 -0.35 25.63
C ASN A 339 6.22 0.87 25.24
N PHE A 340 5.90 1.04 23.96
CA PHE A 340 5.20 2.23 23.42
C PHE A 340 4.10 1.83 22.41
N PRO A 341 3.14 0.96 22.78
CA PRO A 341 2.11 0.50 21.85
C PRO A 341 1.33 1.69 21.26
N PRO A 342 1.01 1.65 19.95
CA PRO A 342 0.36 2.76 19.25
C PRO A 342 -1.04 3.13 19.78
N GLU A 343 -1.69 2.23 20.51
CA GLU A 343 -2.97 2.44 21.19
C GLU A 343 -2.85 3.43 22.34
N GLU A 344 -1.66 3.49 22.98
CA GLU A 344 -1.36 4.37 24.12
C GLU A 344 -0.46 5.54 23.74
N ASN A 345 0.21 5.47 22.56
CA ASN A 345 1.18 6.46 22.12
C ASN A 345 0.84 6.96 20.71
N LYS A 346 0.27 8.17 20.64
CA LYS A 346 -0.06 8.83 19.37
C LYS A 346 1.16 9.34 18.62
N VAL A 347 2.27 9.62 19.34
CA VAL A 347 3.59 9.97 18.78
C VAL A 347 4.62 9.01 19.35
N LEU A 348 5.39 8.38 18.46
CA LEU A 348 6.45 7.46 18.81
C LEU A 348 7.78 8.20 18.96
N VAL A 349 8.39 8.19 20.14
CA VAL A 349 9.72 8.76 20.38
C VAL A 349 10.63 7.67 20.95
N LEU A 350 11.58 7.23 20.14
CA LEU A 350 12.47 6.12 20.44
C LEU A 350 13.92 6.61 20.53
N ALA A 351 14.65 6.17 21.54
CA ALA A 351 16.05 6.59 21.76
C ALA A 351 16.89 5.39 22.21
N LYS A 352 18.02 5.17 21.54
CA LYS A 352 18.94 4.08 21.91
C LYS A 352 20.39 4.42 21.58
N GLU A 353 21.30 3.92 22.40
CA GLU A 353 22.74 3.94 22.13
C GLU A 353 23.09 2.98 20.98
N GLY A 354 24.11 3.35 20.20
CA GLY A 354 24.63 2.51 19.13
C GLY A 354 23.83 2.54 17.82
N TRP A 355 22.71 3.21 17.76
CA TRP A 355 22.02 3.44 16.49
C TRP A 355 22.83 4.42 15.62
N ASN A 356 22.91 4.15 14.31
CA ASN A 356 23.69 4.98 13.40
C ASN A 356 22.89 6.24 12.98
N PRO A 357 23.39 7.46 13.28
CA PRO A 357 22.70 8.72 12.99
C PRO A 357 22.51 8.98 11.48
N GLY A 358 23.30 8.35 10.60
CA GLY A 358 23.17 8.47 9.14
C GLY A 358 21.93 7.78 8.56
N VAL A 359 21.34 6.83 9.29
CA VAL A 359 20.23 6.02 8.76
C VAL A 359 18.93 6.10 9.58
N ILE A 360 18.93 6.71 10.78
CA ILE A 360 17.73 6.78 11.65
C ILE A 360 16.54 7.47 10.96
N GLY A 361 16.77 8.38 10.03
CA GLY A 361 15.68 8.99 9.24
C GLY A 361 14.97 7.99 8.33
N ILE A 362 15.69 6.98 7.82
CA ILE A 362 15.10 5.89 7.05
C ILE A 362 14.28 4.98 7.97
N VAL A 363 14.80 4.72 9.17
CA VAL A 363 14.08 3.93 10.19
C VAL A 363 12.81 4.65 10.61
N ALA A 364 12.84 5.95 10.87
CA ALA A 364 11.65 6.75 11.20
C ALA A 364 10.57 6.62 10.11
N SER A 365 10.96 6.72 8.83
CA SER A 365 10.00 6.52 7.71
C SER A 365 9.37 5.12 7.73
N LYS A 366 10.17 4.06 7.98
CA LYS A 366 9.65 2.68 8.05
C LYS A 366 8.70 2.45 9.22
N LEU A 367 8.94 3.11 10.35
CA LEU A 367 8.03 3.05 11.50
C LEU A 367 6.72 3.79 11.21
N VAL A 368 6.77 4.94 10.52
CA VAL A 368 5.56 5.63 10.05
C VAL A 368 4.79 4.77 9.05
N GLU A 369 5.44 4.10 8.12
CA GLU A 369 4.80 3.16 7.18
C GLU A 369 4.08 2.01 7.90
N ARG A 370 4.68 1.48 9.00
CA ARG A 370 4.13 0.35 9.73
C ARG A 370 2.99 0.73 10.68
N PHE A 371 3.19 1.80 11.46
CA PHE A 371 2.29 2.15 12.58
C PHE A 371 1.38 3.34 12.27
N TYR A 372 1.68 4.08 11.23
CA TYR A 372 1.04 5.33 10.84
C TYR A 372 0.90 6.30 12.03
N ARG A 373 2.03 6.58 12.68
CA ARG A 373 2.18 7.52 13.80
C ARG A 373 3.34 8.48 13.51
N PRO A 374 3.25 9.76 13.88
CA PRO A 374 4.43 10.64 13.90
C PRO A 374 5.52 9.96 14.71
N THR A 375 6.73 9.88 14.15
CA THR A 375 7.80 9.07 14.73
C THR A 375 9.11 9.84 14.76
N ILE A 376 9.77 9.85 15.92
CA ILE A 376 11.09 10.40 16.16
C ILE A 376 12.02 9.24 16.57
N VAL A 377 13.14 9.11 15.88
CA VAL A 377 14.18 8.12 16.19
C VAL A 377 15.46 8.86 16.55
N LEU A 378 15.98 8.58 17.74
CA LEU A 378 17.11 9.25 18.36
C LEU A 378 18.29 8.30 18.56
N CYS A 379 19.49 8.71 18.16
CA CYS A 379 20.75 8.05 18.49
C CYS A 379 21.36 8.74 19.71
N ILE A 380 21.61 8.00 20.79
CA ILE A 380 22.23 8.50 22.02
C ILE A 380 23.76 8.47 21.89
N ASP A 381 24.39 9.60 22.14
CA ASP A 381 25.86 9.71 22.38
C ASP A 381 26.07 9.79 23.90
N PRO A 382 26.52 8.70 24.54
CA PRO A 382 26.68 8.68 26.00
C PRO A 382 27.86 9.56 26.50
N VAL A 383 28.81 9.90 25.63
CA VAL A 383 29.95 10.74 26.00
C VAL A 383 29.58 12.21 26.05
N LYS A 384 28.74 12.63 25.09
CA LYS A 384 28.26 14.02 25.02
C LYS A 384 26.95 14.21 25.79
N GLU A 385 26.33 13.14 26.30
CA GLU A 385 25.01 13.13 26.94
C GLU A 385 23.92 13.75 26.05
N THR A 386 24.05 13.58 24.73
CA THR A 386 23.13 14.12 23.73
C THR A 386 22.44 13.01 22.95
N ALA A 387 21.23 13.29 22.47
CA ALA A 387 20.48 12.45 21.55
C ALA A 387 20.27 13.23 20.24
N LYS A 388 20.81 12.71 19.12
CA LYS A 388 20.62 13.26 17.78
C LYS A 388 19.56 12.45 17.04
N GLY A 389 18.56 13.12 16.45
CA GLY A 389 17.41 12.45 15.91
C GLY A 389 16.94 12.92 14.55
N SER A 390 16.11 12.07 13.99
CA SER A 390 15.34 12.37 12.79
C SER A 390 13.88 11.98 13.01
N ALA A 391 12.98 12.86 12.57
CA ALA A 391 11.54 12.69 12.71
C ALA A 391 10.83 12.60 11.36
N ARG A 392 9.74 11.86 11.32
CA ARG A 392 8.82 11.77 10.19
C ARG A 392 7.39 11.86 10.72
N SER A 393 6.50 12.52 9.95
CA SER A 393 5.10 12.76 10.35
C SER A 393 4.10 12.03 9.48
N ILE A 394 2.85 12.17 9.89
CA ILE A 394 1.65 11.81 9.14
C ILE A 394 0.87 13.07 8.78
N ALA A 395 -0.09 12.95 7.86
CA ALA A 395 -1.01 14.05 7.58
C ALA A 395 -1.76 14.47 8.85
N GLY A 396 -1.91 15.78 9.07
CA GLY A 396 -2.61 16.32 10.24
C GLY A 396 -1.72 16.66 11.44
N PHE A 397 -0.44 16.23 11.47
CA PHE A 397 0.49 16.58 12.54
C PHE A 397 1.72 17.31 12.01
N ASP A 398 1.77 18.62 12.16
CA ASP A 398 2.91 19.46 11.77
C ASP A 398 4.05 19.31 12.78
N LEU A 399 5.09 18.54 12.40
CA LEU A 399 6.25 18.32 13.26
C LEU A 399 6.98 19.60 13.60
N PHE A 400 7.17 20.51 12.63
CA PHE A 400 7.93 21.73 12.87
C PHE A 400 7.22 22.65 13.89
N ALA A 401 5.90 22.83 13.75
CA ALA A 401 5.10 23.61 14.69
C ALA A 401 5.14 23.00 16.10
N ASN A 402 4.87 21.67 16.21
CA ASN A 402 4.82 20.99 17.51
C ASN A 402 6.18 20.90 18.20
N LEU A 403 7.29 20.75 17.46
CA LEU A 403 8.64 20.81 18.01
C LEU A 403 9.02 22.24 18.41
N SER A 404 8.52 23.27 17.72
CA SER A 404 8.73 24.66 18.08
C SER A 404 8.13 25.01 19.45
N ASP A 405 7.01 24.39 19.82
CA ASP A 405 6.41 24.51 21.14
C ASP A 405 7.22 23.81 22.26
N CYS A 406 8.19 22.97 21.88
CA CYS A 406 9.13 22.30 22.77
C CYS A 406 10.56 22.89 22.67
N ARG A 407 10.70 24.12 22.17
CA ARG A 407 11.98 24.74 21.81
C ARG A 407 13.03 24.69 22.90
N GLU A 408 12.63 24.84 24.16
CA GLU A 408 13.57 24.84 25.31
C GLU A 408 14.25 23.47 25.55
N LEU A 409 13.64 22.36 25.05
CA LEU A 409 14.25 21.02 25.10
C LEU A 409 15.18 20.77 23.90
N LEU A 410 15.10 21.61 22.86
CA LEU A 410 15.69 21.37 21.55
C LEU A 410 16.69 22.50 21.21
N PRO A 411 17.93 22.47 21.73
CA PRO A 411 18.94 23.49 21.43
C PRO A 411 19.22 23.62 19.93
N HIS A 412 19.12 22.49 19.20
CA HIS A 412 19.22 22.47 17.74
C HIS A 412 18.07 21.65 17.14
N PHE A 413 17.23 22.28 16.34
CA PHE A 413 16.27 21.60 15.50
C PHE A 413 15.95 22.42 14.26
N GLY A 414 15.55 21.71 13.19
CA GLY A 414 15.10 22.32 11.94
C GLY A 414 14.35 21.28 11.12
N GLY A 415 13.54 21.77 10.19
CA GLY A 415 12.76 20.87 9.33
C GLY A 415 11.54 21.54 8.75
N HIS A 416 10.61 20.70 8.34
CA HIS A 416 9.35 21.02 7.67
C HIS A 416 8.20 20.25 8.36
N PRO A 417 6.92 20.50 8.02
CA PRO A 417 5.79 19.81 8.64
C PRO A 417 5.88 18.28 8.66
N MET A 418 6.50 17.67 7.64
CA MET A 418 6.56 16.21 7.50
C MET A 418 7.87 15.56 7.94
N ALA A 419 8.94 16.33 8.15
CA ALA A 419 10.24 15.80 8.52
C ALA A 419 11.08 16.84 9.26
N ALA A 420 11.77 16.40 10.32
CA ALA A 420 12.64 17.27 11.10
C ALA A 420 13.91 16.54 11.56
N GLY A 421 14.98 17.29 11.74
CA GLY A 421 16.20 16.86 12.43
C GLY A 421 16.36 17.61 13.74
N MET A 422 16.91 16.96 14.78
CA MET A 422 17.04 17.56 16.09
C MET A 422 18.20 17.02 16.89
N THR A 423 18.61 17.78 17.89
CA THR A 423 19.55 17.34 18.95
C THR A 423 19.03 17.86 20.27
N LEU A 424 18.99 16.99 21.29
CA LEU A 424 18.55 17.32 22.65
C LEU A 424 19.44 16.61 23.69
N HIS A 425 19.30 16.99 24.93
CA HIS A 425 19.95 16.27 26.04
C HIS A 425 19.22 14.93 26.29
N VAL A 426 19.95 13.88 26.63
CA VAL A 426 19.37 12.53 26.86
C VAL A 426 18.26 12.55 27.92
N ASN A 427 18.44 13.36 28.99
CA ASN A 427 17.46 13.47 30.07
C ASN A 427 16.13 14.12 29.66
N ASP A 428 16.08 14.81 28.51
CA ASP A 428 14.90 15.52 28.02
C ASP A 428 14.04 14.64 27.08
N VAL A 429 14.51 13.44 26.73
CA VAL A 429 13.82 12.54 25.79
C VAL A 429 12.41 12.17 26.28
N ASP A 430 12.27 11.80 27.55
CA ASP A 430 10.98 11.40 28.11
C ASP A 430 10.01 12.57 28.21
N GLU A 431 10.51 13.76 28.54
CA GLU A 431 9.69 14.97 28.58
C GLU A 431 9.23 15.38 27.17
N LEU A 432 10.09 15.26 26.17
CA LEU A 432 9.71 15.50 24.77
C LEU A 432 8.61 14.50 24.34
N ARG A 433 8.76 13.21 24.67
CA ARG A 433 7.76 12.16 24.38
C ARG A 433 6.40 12.51 24.99
N ARG A 434 6.39 12.88 26.26
CA ARG A 434 5.16 13.24 26.98
C ARG A 434 4.46 14.42 26.33
N ARG A 435 5.17 15.51 26.06
CA ARG A 435 4.58 16.73 25.49
C ARG A 435 4.03 16.51 24.08
N LEU A 436 4.75 15.82 23.22
CA LEU A 436 4.30 15.54 21.86
C LEU A 436 3.03 14.66 21.87
N ASN A 437 2.92 13.70 22.79
CA ASN A 437 1.70 12.90 22.93
C ASN A 437 0.54 13.75 23.45
N GLU A 438 0.74 14.65 24.41
CA GLU A 438 -0.28 15.60 24.88
C GLU A 438 -0.76 16.56 23.77
N GLN A 439 0.16 17.03 22.92
CA GLN A 439 -0.20 17.85 21.75
C GLN A 439 -1.02 17.02 20.75
N ALA A 440 -0.60 15.78 20.46
CA ALA A 440 -1.30 14.89 19.55
C ALA A 440 -2.70 14.53 20.05
N ASP A 441 -2.90 14.40 21.38
CA ASP A 441 -4.21 14.16 21.98
C ASP A 441 -5.21 15.28 21.70
N THR A 442 -4.71 16.51 21.55
CA THR A 442 -5.55 17.69 21.27
C THR A 442 -5.78 17.92 19.77
N ILE A 443 -4.87 17.45 18.91
CA ILE A 443 -4.84 17.76 17.47
C ILE A 443 -5.45 16.63 16.66
N LEU A 444 -5.13 15.36 16.99
CA LEU A 444 -5.44 14.19 16.18
C LEU A 444 -6.65 13.42 16.71
N THR A 445 -7.50 13.01 15.80
CA THR A 445 -8.63 12.09 16.02
C THR A 445 -8.26 10.66 15.59
N GLU A 446 -9.06 9.66 15.96
CA GLU A 446 -8.83 8.25 15.54
C GLU A 446 -8.80 8.09 14.01
N GLU A 447 -9.57 8.92 13.29
CA GLU A 447 -9.58 8.89 11.84
C GLU A 447 -8.26 9.35 11.20
N ASP A 448 -7.50 10.22 11.88
CA ASP A 448 -6.23 10.73 11.36
C ASP A 448 -5.14 9.66 11.38
N PHE A 449 -5.33 8.58 12.12
CA PHE A 449 -4.43 7.42 12.14
C PHE A 449 -4.75 6.37 11.08
N ILE A 450 -5.72 6.61 10.21
CA ILE A 450 -6.01 5.79 9.04
C ILE A 450 -5.47 6.52 7.80
N PRO A 451 -4.46 5.94 7.09
CA PRO A 451 -3.88 6.59 5.93
C PRO A 451 -4.92 6.91 4.86
N ILE A 452 -4.74 8.00 4.15
CA ILE A 452 -5.59 8.36 3.00
C ILE A 452 -4.89 7.92 1.72
N THR A 453 -5.57 7.11 0.91
CA THR A 453 -5.11 6.79 -0.44
C THR A 453 -5.93 7.57 -1.46
N ALA A 454 -5.26 8.47 -2.17
CA ALA A 454 -5.89 9.17 -3.29
C ALA A 454 -6.13 8.20 -4.44
N VAL A 455 -7.37 8.12 -4.92
CA VAL A 455 -7.78 7.38 -6.10
C VAL A 455 -7.86 8.37 -7.27
N ASP A 456 -7.04 8.13 -8.30
CA ASP A 456 -7.03 9.02 -9.46
C ASP A 456 -8.24 8.82 -10.37
N ALA A 457 -8.78 7.60 -10.44
CA ALA A 457 -10.04 7.32 -11.14
C ALA A 457 -10.66 6.01 -10.67
N PHE A 458 -12.00 5.97 -10.61
CA PHE A 458 -12.76 4.72 -10.55
C PHE A 458 -13.05 4.24 -11.97
N CYS A 459 -12.92 2.94 -12.20
CA CYS A 459 -13.13 2.32 -13.50
C CYS A 459 -13.77 0.94 -13.36
N LYS A 460 -14.29 0.42 -14.47
CA LYS A 460 -14.73 -0.96 -14.58
C LYS A 460 -13.59 -1.86 -15.03
N VAL A 461 -13.76 -3.17 -14.86
CA VAL A 461 -12.80 -4.17 -15.36
C VAL A 461 -12.55 -4.00 -16.86
N GLU A 462 -13.57 -3.69 -17.66
CA GLU A 462 -13.50 -3.49 -19.11
C GLU A 462 -12.68 -2.27 -19.56
N ASP A 463 -12.52 -1.25 -18.69
CA ASP A 463 -11.77 -0.04 -18.98
C ASP A 463 -10.25 -0.25 -18.90
N VAL A 464 -9.79 -1.28 -18.16
CA VAL A 464 -8.37 -1.55 -17.94
C VAL A 464 -7.84 -2.40 -19.10
N THR A 465 -7.66 -1.80 -20.24
CA THR A 465 -7.15 -2.43 -21.47
C THR A 465 -5.65 -2.22 -21.66
N LEU A 466 -5.02 -3.03 -22.51
CA LEU A 466 -3.61 -2.81 -22.90
C LEU A 466 -3.40 -1.39 -23.44
N ALA A 467 -4.29 -0.93 -24.32
CA ALA A 467 -4.20 0.42 -24.90
C ALA A 467 -4.30 1.51 -23.82
N ALA A 468 -5.22 1.37 -22.87
CA ALA A 468 -5.35 2.32 -21.76
C ALA A 468 -4.06 2.35 -20.90
N ILE A 469 -3.44 1.20 -20.64
CA ILE A 469 -2.19 1.12 -19.86
C ILE A 469 -1.02 1.75 -20.65
N GLU A 470 -0.92 1.50 -21.95
CA GLU A 470 0.09 2.12 -22.80
C GLU A 470 -0.09 3.65 -22.85
N ASP A 471 -1.33 4.14 -22.88
CA ASP A 471 -1.63 5.57 -22.79
C ASP A 471 -1.28 6.14 -21.40
N MET A 472 -1.53 5.40 -20.31
CA MET A 472 -1.10 5.80 -18.96
C MET A 472 0.42 5.93 -18.86
N GLN A 473 1.19 5.09 -19.55
CA GLN A 473 2.65 5.17 -19.58
C GLN A 473 3.18 6.46 -20.22
N LYS A 474 2.38 7.14 -21.06
CA LYS A 474 2.73 8.47 -21.61
C LYS A 474 2.77 9.56 -20.52
N LEU A 475 2.16 9.33 -19.37
CA LEU A 475 2.25 10.21 -18.21
C LEU A 475 3.66 10.20 -17.57
N ALA A 476 4.45 9.15 -17.76
CA ALA A 476 5.83 9.04 -17.24
C ALA A 476 6.73 10.20 -17.75
N PRO A 477 7.79 10.60 -17.01
CA PRO A 477 8.29 9.99 -15.76
C PRO A 477 7.41 10.29 -14.55
N PHE A 478 7.32 9.31 -13.63
CA PHE A 478 6.53 9.41 -12.41
C PHE A 478 7.41 9.82 -11.22
N GLY A 479 6.80 10.49 -10.23
CA GLY A 479 7.48 10.95 -9.03
C GLY A 479 6.65 11.97 -8.27
N VAL A 480 7.29 12.79 -7.47
CA VAL A 480 6.61 13.87 -6.73
C VAL A 480 5.95 14.82 -7.73
N GLY A 481 4.72 15.27 -7.46
CA GLY A 481 3.91 16.12 -8.36
C GLY A 481 3.29 15.39 -9.56
N ASN A 482 3.81 14.23 -9.94
CA ASN A 482 3.25 13.36 -10.97
C ASN A 482 3.31 11.88 -10.56
N PRO A 483 2.54 11.46 -9.54
CA PRO A 483 2.57 10.08 -9.05
C PRO A 483 2.04 9.11 -10.11
N LYS A 484 2.48 7.85 -10.01
CA LYS A 484 1.95 6.76 -10.83
C LYS A 484 0.45 6.63 -10.59
N PRO A 485 -0.38 6.49 -11.66
CA PRO A 485 -1.82 6.46 -11.50
C PRO A 485 -2.32 5.31 -10.63
N ARG A 486 -3.13 5.62 -9.63
CA ARG A 486 -3.88 4.66 -8.82
C ARG A 486 -5.32 4.63 -9.25
N ILE A 487 -5.74 3.50 -9.79
CA ILE A 487 -7.11 3.27 -10.21
C ILE A 487 -7.81 2.32 -9.25
N ALA A 488 -9.12 2.47 -9.10
CA ALA A 488 -9.93 1.58 -8.31
C ALA A 488 -11.01 0.91 -9.17
N VAL A 489 -11.16 -0.39 -9.00
CA VAL A 489 -12.26 -1.19 -9.54
C VAL A 489 -13.19 -1.52 -8.38
N LYS A 490 -14.46 -1.09 -8.45
CA LYS A 490 -15.46 -1.32 -7.41
C LYS A 490 -16.34 -2.53 -7.73
N ASP A 491 -16.70 -3.27 -6.68
CA ASP A 491 -17.74 -4.33 -6.69
C ASP A 491 -17.60 -5.37 -7.80
N ALA A 492 -16.35 -5.69 -8.19
CA ALA A 492 -16.08 -6.71 -9.19
C ALA A 492 -16.34 -8.11 -8.63
N GLU A 493 -16.88 -8.99 -9.46
CA GLU A 493 -17.02 -10.41 -9.12
C GLU A 493 -15.65 -11.10 -9.12
N LEU A 494 -15.45 -12.05 -8.22
CA LEU A 494 -14.29 -12.93 -8.22
C LEU A 494 -14.50 -14.11 -9.16
N GLU A 495 -13.65 -14.25 -10.18
CA GLU A 495 -13.54 -15.47 -10.96
C GLU A 495 -12.63 -16.50 -10.25
N SER A 496 -11.55 -16.02 -9.65
CA SER A 496 -10.65 -16.85 -8.84
C SER A 496 -9.90 -16.02 -7.79
N ILE A 497 -9.54 -16.68 -6.69
CA ILE A 497 -8.69 -16.12 -5.62
C ILE A 497 -7.78 -17.20 -5.08
N ARG A 498 -6.49 -16.91 -4.89
CA ARG A 498 -5.52 -17.83 -4.28
C ARG A 498 -4.30 -17.12 -3.73
N ALA A 499 -3.73 -17.68 -2.67
CA ALA A 499 -2.39 -17.33 -2.21
C ALA A 499 -1.33 -17.91 -3.17
N ILE A 500 -0.27 -17.15 -3.43
CA ILE A 500 0.87 -17.52 -4.29
C ILE A 500 2.20 -17.19 -3.59
N GLY A 501 3.31 -17.67 -4.15
CA GLY A 501 4.63 -17.63 -3.53
C GLY A 501 4.93 -18.95 -2.81
N SER A 502 6.20 -19.24 -2.53
CA SER A 502 6.62 -20.47 -1.85
C SER A 502 6.10 -20.57 -0.42
N ASP A 503 5.85 -19.43 0.19
CA ASP A 503 5.33 -19.25 1.56
C ASP A 503 3.85 -18.83 1.59
N GLY A 504 3.20 -18.67 0.42
CA GLY A 504 1.82 -18.18 0.33
C GLY A 504 1.65 -16.71 0.73
N SER A 505 2.72 -15.91 0.75
CA SER A 505 2.69 -14.52 1.23
C SER A 505 2.00 -13.52 0.30
N HIS A 506 1.73 -13.89 -0.96
CA HIS A 506 1.14 -13.00 -1.96
C HIS A 506 -0.23 -13.48 -2.39
N LEU A 507 -1.05 -12.57 -2.92
CA LEU A 507 -2.39 -12.85 -3.39
C LEU A 507 -2.47 -12.72 -4.91
N LYS A 508 -3.11 -13.68 -5.57
CA LYS A 508 -3.54 -13.57 -6.97
C LYS A 508 -5.04 -13.70 -7.05
N MET A 509 -5.69 -12.75 -7.72
CA MET A 509 -7.11 -12.80 -8.04
C MET A 509 -7.32 -12.57 -9.54
N SER A 510 -8.42 -13.11 -10.06
CA SER A 510 -9.00 -12.72 -11.35
C SER A 510 -10.35 -12.08 -11.06
N LEU A 511 -10.49 -10.82 -11.46
CA LEU A 511 -11.73 -10.05 -11.33
C LEU A 511 -12.52 -10.17 -12.62
N ARG A 512 -13.85 -10.18 -12.51
CA ARG A 512 -14.76 -10.26 -13.66
C ARG A 512 -15.87 -9.21 -13.57
N ASP A 513 -16.18 -8.63 -14.73
CA ASP A 513 -17.37 -7.82 -14.95
C ASP A 513 -17.95 -8.19 -16.32
N GLY A 514 -19.07 -8.87 -16.35
CA GLY A 514 -19.66 -9.45 -17.57
C GLY A 514 -18.71 -10.42 -18.27
N GLN A 515 -18.21 -10.05 -19.45
CA GLN A 515 -17.25 -10.84 -20.23
C GLN A 515 -15.80 -10.41 -20.04
N ALA A 516 -15.57 -9.25 -19.41
CA ALA A 516 -14.23 -8.73 -19.17
C ALA A 516 -13.61 -9.38 -17.94
N THR A 517 -12.31 -9.67 -18.01
CA THR A 517 -11.53 -10.20 -16.89
C THR A 517 -10.26 -9.39 -16.70
N LEU A 518 -9.84 -9.22 -15.44
CA LEU A 518 -8.63 -8.51 -15.07
C LEU A 518 -7.87 -9.32 -14.02
N ASP A 519 -6.64 -9.72 -14.37
CA ASP A 519 -5.73 -10.35 -13.41
C ASP A 519 -5.20 -9.30 -12.41
N THR A 520 -5.12 -9.69 -11.13
CA THR A 520 -4.58 -8.83 -10.08
C THR A 520 -3.55 -9.59 -9.26
N ILE A 521 -2.52 -8.87 -8.78
CA ILE A 521 -1.51 -9.38 -7.85
C ILE A 521 -1.36 -8.41 -6.69
N GLY A 522 -1.45 -8.93 -5.45
CA GLY A 522 -1.18 -8.20 -4.21
C GLY A 522 0.02 -8.82 -3.48
N PHE A 523 1.16 -8.12 -3.47
CA PHE A 523 2.33 -8.55 -2.71
C PHE A 523 2.10 -8.33 -1.20
N GLY A 524 2.35 -9.37 -0.40
CA GLY A 524 2.08 -9.32 1.05
C GLY A 524 0.60 -9.47 1.44
N PHE A 525 -0.30 -9.75 0.47
CA PHE A 525 -1.73 -9.91 0.70
C PHE A 525 -2.18 -11.38 0.77
N GLY A 526 -1.27 -12.34 0.93
CA GLY A 526 -1.58 -13.77 0.88
C GLY A 526 -2.66 -14.21 1.88
N ALA A 527 -2.67 -13.64 3.09
CA ALA A 527 -3.65 -13.93 4.13
C ALA A 527 -5.11 -13.65 3.66
N TYR A 528 -5.32 -12.64 2.81
CA TYR A 528 -6.65 -12.30 2.31
C TYR A 528 -7.31 -13.40 1.47
N ALA A 529 -6.54 -14.38 0.97
CA ALA A 529 -7.11 -15.54 0.27
C ALA A 529 -8.09 -16.35 1.13
N LYS A 530 -7.92 -16.30 2.47
CA LYS A 530 -8.82 -16.95 3.43
C LYS A 530 -9.89 -16.01 3.98
N GLU A 531 -9.67 -14.70 3.89
CA GLU A 531 -10.57 -13.68 4.44
C GLU A 531 -11.63 -13.19 3.44
N ILE A 532 -11.45 -13.50 2.15
CA ILE A 532 -12.37 -13.11 1.08
C ILE A 532 -13.12 -14.32 0.57
N SER A 533 -14.43 -14.27 0.66
CA SER A 533 -15.30 -15.31 0.13
C SER A 533 -15.20 -15.38 -1.41
N PRO A 534 -15.10 -16.59 -2.00
CA PRO A 534 -15.06 -16.76 -3.46
C PRO A 534 -16.28 -16.21 -4.21
N VAL A 535 -17.39 -15.95 -3.51
CA VAL A 535 -18.64 -15.40 -4.09
C VAL A 535 -18.84 -13.93 -3.73
N ALA A 536 -17.87 -13.31 -3.03
CA ALA A 536 -17.95 -11.90 -2.69
C ALA A 536 -17.69 -11.01 -3.91
N LYS A 537 -18.27 -9.83 -3.88
CA LYS A 537 -17.82 -8.72 -4.73
C LYS A 537 -16.71 -7.97 -4.01
N VAL A 538 -15.63 -7.71 -4.73
CA VAL A 538 -14.45 -7.03 -4.17
C VAL A 538 -14.22 -5.70 -4.85
N SER A 539 -13.80 -4.74 -4.05
CA SER A 539 -13.28 -3.47 -4.52
C SER A 539 -11.76 -3.47 -4.31
N VAL A 540 -11.00 -3.09 -5.32
CA VAL A 540 -9.53 -3.07 -5.28
C VAL A 540 -8.99 -1.74 -5.78
N ILE A 541 -7.92 -1.27 -5.16
CA ILE A 541 -7.14 -0.13 -5.65
C ILE A 541 -5.73 -0.59 -5.98
N GLY A 542 -5.16 -0.04 -7.03
CA GLY A 542 -3.78 -0.36 -7.41
C GLY A 542 -3.31 0.36 -8.65
N GLU A 543 -2.15 -0.08 -9.12
CA GLU A 543 -1.49 0.44 -10.32
C GLU A 543 -1.66 -0.55 -11.47
N ALA A 544 -2.13 -0.03 -12.62
CA ALA A 544 -2.26 -0.84 -13.82
C ALA A 544 -0.89 -1.11 -14.44
N SER A 545 -0.66 -2.34 -14.85
CA SER A 545 0.58 -2.81 -15.48
C SER A 545 0.29 -3.79 -16.61
N ILE A 546 1.29 -4.03 -17.44
CA ILE A 546 1.23 -5.05 -18.48
C ILE A 546 2.03 -6.26 -17.99
N ASN A 547 1.37 -7.40 -17.86
CA ASN A 547 2.04 -8.67 -17.63
C ASN A 547 2.41 -9.31 -18.98
N GLU A 548 3.70 -9.53 -19.20
CA GLU A 548 4.22 -10.17 -20.41
C GLU A 548 4.82 -11.54 -20.06
N TRP A 549 4.24 -12.58 -20.64
CA TRP A 549 4.71 -13.96 -20.48
C TRP A 549 4.62 -14.71 -21.81
N ASN A 550 5.73 -15.29 -22.26
CA ASN A 550 5.81 -16.02 -23.53
C ASN A 550 5.26 -15.22 -24.73
N ASN A 551 5.58 -13.94 -24.83
CA ASN A 551 5.09 -12.97 -25.82
C ASN A 551 3.57 -12.69 -25.78
N PHE A 552 2.87 -13.16 -24.75
CA PHE A 552 1.47 -12.77 -24.50
C PHE A 552 1.43 -11.61 -23.51
N LYS A 553 0.79 -10.52 -23.92
CA LYS A 553 0.57 -9.36 -23.08
C LYS A 553 -0.85 -9.36 -22.53
N LYS A 554 -1.00 -9.16 -21.25
CA LYS A 554 -2.30 -9.02 -20.57
C LYS A 554 -2.29 -7.84 -19.62
N PRO A 555 -3.45 -7.13 -19.50
CA PRO A 555 -3.59 -6.14 -18.45
C PRO A 555 -3.57 -6.80 -17.08
N GLN A 556 -2.95 -6.15 -16.11
CA GLN A 556 -2.85 -6.58 -14.73
C GLN A 556 -2.93 -5.39 -13.79
N LEU A 557 -3.54 -5.56 -12.62
CA LEU A 557 -3.55 -4.57 -11.57
C LEU A 557 -2.66 -5.03 -10.41
N MET A 558 -1.69 -4.20 -10.03
CA MET A 558 -0.85 -4.38 -8.86
C MET A 558 -1.60 -3.82 -7.65
N VAL A 559 -2.17 -4.71 -6.84
CA VAL A 559 -3.07 -4.33 -5.74
C VAL A 559 -2.30 -3.69 -4.60
N GLN A 560 -2.81 -2.55 -4.13
CA GLN A 560 -2.29 -1.79 -2.98
C GLN A 560 -3.26 -1.84 -1.80
N ASP A 561 -4.58 -1.97 -2.05
CA ASP A 561 -5.59 -2.13 -1.01
C ASP A 561 -6.81 -2.88 -1.53
N ILE A 562 -7.57 -3.50 -0.61
CA ILE A 562 -8.74 -4.34 -0.92
C ILE A 562 -9.84 -4.03 0.09
N ALA A 563 -11.08 -3.94 -0.41
CA ALA A 563 -12.27 -3.83 0.43
C ALA A 563 -13.35 -4.83 -0.02
N VAL A 564 -14.14 -5.30 0.94
CA VAL A 564 -15.39 -6.04 0.69
C VAL A 564 -16.47 -5.39 1.54
N GLU A 565 -17.30 -4.56 0.90
CA GLU A 565 -18.30 -3.75 1.58
C GLU A 565 -19.53 -4.57 2.00
N ALA A 566 -19.83 -5.61 1.25
CA ALA A 566 -20.94 -6.51 1.54
C ALA A 566 -20.57 -7.57 2.60
N TRP A 567 -21.60 -8.18 3.19
CA TRP A 567 -21.43 -9.37 4.02
C TRP A 567 -20.81 -10.53 3.22
N GLN A 568 -20.20 -11.50 3.92
CA GLN A 568 -19.52 -12.61 3.27
C GLN A 568 -20.03 -13.97 3.77
N LEU A 569 -20.20 -14.90 2.85
CA LEU A 569 -20.50 -16.31 3.15
C LEU A 569 -19.21 -17.13 3.05
N PHE A 570 -19.01 -18.03 3.99
CA PHE A 570 -17.94 -19.04 3.96
C PHE A 570 -18.54 -20.44 4.10
N ASP A 571 -18.33 -21.25 3.08
CA ASP A 571 -18.87 -22.60 3.01
C ASP A 571 -17.97 -23.61 3.73
N TRP A 572 -18.33 -23.98 4.96
CA TRP A 572 -17.62 -24.95 5.78
C TRP A 572 -18.30 -26.33 5.80
N ARG A 573 -19.32 -26.57 4.98
CA ARG A 573 -20.11 -27.83 4.99
C ARG A 573 -19.27 -29.08 4.72
N SER A 574 -18.16 -28.99 4.00
CA SER A 574 -17.25 -30.09 3.71
C SER A 574 -15.96 -30.08 4.53
N MET A 575 -15.84 -29.16 5.48
CA MET A 575 -14.62 -28.94 6.25
C MET A 575 -14.42 -30.04 7.30
N ARG A 576 -13.19 -30.57 7.40
CA ARG A 576 -12.86 -31.66 8.31
C ARG A 576 -12.24 -31.20 9.63
N ASN A 577 -11.53 -30.08 9.62
CA ASN A 577 -10.83 -29.55 10.80
C ASN A 577 -11.38 -28.15 11.14
N VAL A 578 -12.52 -28.15 11.84
CA VAL A 578 -13.24 -26.93 12.22
C VAL A 578 -12.45 -26.12 13.25
N GLU A 579 -11.83 -26.79 14.24
CA GLU A 579 -11.10 -26.13 15.33
C GLU A 579 -9.90 -25.31 14.81
N ALA A 580 -9.13 -25.85 13.86
CA ALA A 580 -7.97 -25.15 13.31
C ALA A 580 -8.39 -23.89 12.52
N ASN A 581 -9.54 -23.92 11.84
CA ASN A 581 -10.04 -22.76 11.10
C ASN A 581 -10.68 -21.73 12.03
N LEU A 582 -11.31 -22.15 13.12
CA LEU A 582 -11.81 -21.24 14.15
C LEU A 582 -10.68 -20.48 14.85
N ALA A 583 -9.53 -21.13 15.06
CA ALA A 583 -8.37 -20.51 15.70
C ALA A 583 -7.75 -19.37 14.85
N GLU A 584 -8.02 -19.32 13.55
CA GLU A 584 -7.58 -18.24 12.66
C GLU A 584 -8.51 -17.01 12.71
N LEU A 585 -9.69 -17.11 13.33
CA LEU A 585 -10.66 -16.02 13.40
C LEU A 585 -10.53 -15.23 14.71
N PRO A 586 -10.85 -13.92 14.70
CA PRO A 586 -10.83 -13.09 15.90
C PRO A 586 -11.90 -13.55 16.88
N LYS A 587 -11.49 -14.09 18.04
CA LYS A 587 -12.39 -14.68 19.04
C LYS A 587 -13.48 -13.73 19.51
N GLU A 588 -13.15 -12.45 19.67
CA GLU A 588 -14.06 -11.41 20.12
C GLU A 588 -15.23 -11.09 19.16
N LYS A 589 -15.10 -11.49 17.89
CA LYS A 589 -16.15 -11.28 16.86
C LYS A 589 -16.95 -12.53 16.54
N ILE A 590 -16.56 -13.71 17.07
CA ILE A 590 -17.19 -14.96 16.71
C ILE A 590 -18.36 -15.24 17.64
N THR A 591 -19.50 -15.60 17.05
CA THR A 591 -20.64 -16.19 17.74
C THR A 591 -21.02 -17.50 17.07
N MET A 592 -20.95 -18.60 17.81
CA MET A 592 -21.32 -19.92 17.32
C MET A 592 -22.77 -20.22 17.70
N LEU A 593 -23.58 -20.48 16.69
CA LEU A 593 -25.00 -20.70 16.85
C LEU A 593 -25.35 -22.17 16.62
N TYR A 594 -26.13 -22.71 17.55
CA TYR A 594 -26.69 -24.05 17.43
C TYR A 594 -28.21 -24.03 17.57
N PHE A 595 -28.89 -24.95 16.85
CA PHE A 595 -30.33 -25.16 16.90
C PHE A 595 -30.69 -26.40 17.73
N SER A 596 -29.73 -27.35 17.88
CA SER A 596 -29.91 -28.53 18.74
C SER A 596 -28.72 -28.70 19.67
N LYS A 597 -28.98 -28.97 20.96
CA LYS A 597 -27.93 -29.25 21.96
C LYS A 597 -27.09 -30.49 21.66
N GLU A 598 -27.57 -31.38 20.80
CA GLU A 598 -26.88 -32.62 20.43
C GLU A 598 -25.56 -32.34 19.70
N VAL A 599 -25.48 -31.24 18.93
CA VAL A 599 -24.29 -30.87 18.17
C VAL A 599 -23.12 -30.49 19.09
N LEU A 600 -23.39 -29.98 20.28
CA LEU A 600 -22.36 -29.56 21.25
C LEU A 600 -21.44 -30.69 21.69
N ASN A 601 -21.90 -31.95 21.64
CA ASN A 601 -21.13 -33.13 22.02
C ASN A 601 -20.28 -33.70 20.87
N LYS A 602 -20.36 -33.11 19.66
CA LYS A 602 -19.69 -33.62 18.44
C LYS A 602 -18.36 -32.97 18.16
N PHE A 603 -18.15 -31.77 18.66
CA PHE A 603 -16.93 -30.99 18.46
C PHE A 603 -16.23 -30.72 19.78
N SER A 604 -14.88 -30.78 19.77
CA SER A 604 -14.04 -30.45 20.93
C SER A 604 -13.84 -28.92 21.03
N LEU A 605 -14.93 -28.14 21.17
CA LEU A 605 -14.93 -26.69 21.19
C LEU A 605 -14.93 -26.11 22.62
N GLU A 606 -14.18 -26.73 23.53
CA GLU A 606 -14.09 -26.28 24.93
C GLU A 606 -13.65 -24.82 25.08
N ASP A 607 -12.69 -24.38 24.27
CA ASP A 607 -12.12 -23.03 24.29
C ASP A 607 -13.08 -21.95 23.74
N TYR A 608 -14.22 -22.36 23.20
CA TYR A 608 -15.22 -21.47 22.60
C TYR A 608 -16.57 -21.52 23.30
N LYS A 609 -16.68 -22.16 24.47
CA LYS A 609 -17.94 -22.31 25.19
C LYS A 609 -18.65 -20.99 25.49
N GLU A 610 -17.89 -19.93 25.77
CA GLU A 610 -18.42 -18.59 26.06
C GLU A 610 -18.97 -17.89 24.81
N HIS A 611 -18.57 -18.36 23.61
CA HIS A 611 -19.03 -17.84 22.32
C HIS A 611 -20.14 -18.69 21.70
N MET A 612 -20.65 -19.72 22.40
CA MET A 612 -21.72 -20.59 21.94
C MET A 612 -23.06 -20.18 22.55
N MET A 613 -24.06 -20.03 21.72
CA MET A 613 -25.42 -19.80 22.20
C MET A 613 -26.47 -20.46 21.31
N HIS A 614 -27.63 -20.71 21.87
CA HIS A 614 -28.78 -21.21 21.09
C HIS A 614 -29.28 -20.09 20.16
N ALA A 615 -29.63 -20.41 18.92
CA ALA A 615 -30.04 -19.44 17.93
C ALA A 615 -31.21 -18.53 18.38
N SER A 616 -32.10 -19.05 19.26
CA SER A 616 -33.21 -18.25 19.81
C SER A 616 -32.83 -17.26 20.93
N GLU A 617 -31.59 -17.31 21.42
CA GLU A 617 -31.08 -16.42 22.49
C GLU A 617 -30.34 -15.20 21.92
N VAL A 618 -30.15 -15.16 20.59
CA VAL A 618 -29.44 -14.08 19.90
C VAL A 618 -30.29 -12.80 19.92
N THR A 619 -29.66 -11.71 20.33
CA THR A 619 -30.31 -10.38 20.41
C THR A 619 -29.76 -9.38 19.39
N GLU A 620 -28.55 -9.61 18.86
CA GLU A 620 -27.87 -8.75 17.88
C GLU A 620 -26.92 -9.58 17.02
N LEU A 621 -26.85 -9.28 15.72
CA LEU A 621 -25.98 -9.97 14.76
C LEU A 621 -25.09 -9.00 13.95
N ASP A 622 -25.38 -7.71 13.99
CA ASP A 622 -24.65 -6.73 13.18
C ASP A 622 -23.15 -6.76 13.54
N GLU A 623 -22.33 -6.71 12.49
CA GLU A 623 -20.85 -6.78 12.56
C GLU A 623 -20.25 -8.09 13.09
N GLN A 624 -21.09 -9.07 13.52
CA GLN A 624 -20.62 -10.35 14.06
C GLN A 624 -20.17 -11.30 12.95
N TYR A 625 -19.34 -12.28 13.34
CA TYR A 625 -18.98 -13.46 12.56
C TYR A 625 -19.75 -14.65 13.12
N ILE A 626 -20.76 -15.12 12.43
CA ILE A 626 -21.56 -16.25 12.93
C ILE A 626 -21.13 -17.57 12.31
N VAL A 627 -21.06 -18.59 13.13
CA VAL A 627 -20.83 -19.99 12.70
C VAL A 627 -22.10 -20.78 12.97
N LEU A 628 -22.78 -21.19 11.91
CA LEU A 628 -23.98 -22.03 12.00
C LEU A 628 -23.55 -23.49 12.12
N LEU A 629 -23.60 -24.05 13.34
CA LEU A 629 -23.07 -25.37 13.65
C LEU A 629 -23.90 -26.51 13.08
N ASP A 630 -25.22 -26.43 13.20
CA ASP A 630 -26.19 -27.43 12.73
C ASP A 630 -27.34 -26.81 11.95
N LEU A 631 -28.27 -27.63 11.46
CA LEU A 631 -29.45 -27.19 10.75
C LEU A 631 -30.58 -26.83 11.70
N PRO A 632 -31.36 -25.77 11.37
CA PRO A 632 -32.61 -25.48 12.06
C PRO A 632 -33.64 -26.55 11.77
N LYS A 633 -34.75 -26.54 12.50
CA LYS A 633 -35.90 -27.45 12.24
C LYS A 633 -36.72 -27.00 11.02
N GLY A 634 -36.65 -25.73 10.69
CA GLY A 634 -37.35 -25.14 9.55
C GLY A 634 -36.72 -23.82 9.09
N THR A 635 -37.02 -23.38 7.88
CA THR A 635 -36.55 -22.11 7.32
C THR A 635 -36.95 -20.91 8.16
N ASP A 636 -38.07 -21.01 8.89
CA ASP A 636 -38.58 -19.90 9.70
C ASP A 636 -37.65 -19.60 10.89
N GLU A 637 -37.02 -20.62 11.49
CA GLU A 637 -36.04 -20.39 12.56
C GLU A 637 -34.83 -19.57 12.10
N LEU A 638 -34.36 -19.80 10.87
CA LEU A 638 -33.30 -18.96 10.28
C LEU A 638 -33.80 -17.57 9.94
N ARG A 639 -34.99 -17.43 9.40
CA ARG A 639 -35.58 -16.12 9.12
C ARG A 639 -35.76 -15.31 10.41
N ASP A 640 -36.25 -15.95 11.48
CA ASP A 640 -36.40 -15.30 12.79
C ASP A 640 -35.05 -14.87 13.38
N LEU A 641 -34.00 -15.68 13.23
CA LEU A 641 -32.65 -15.36 13.62
C LEU A 641 -32.17 -14.06 12.95
N PHE A 642 -32.39 -13.90 11.66
CA PHE A 642 -31.91 -12.72 10.93
C PHE A 642 -32.80 -11.47 11.07
N LYS A 643 -33.89 -11.53 11.82
CA LYS A 643 -34.69 -10.34 12.19
C LYS A 643 -33.93 -9.39 13.14
N VAL A 644 -33.08 -9.93 14.01
CA VAL A 644 -32.35 -9.13 15.03
C VAL A 644 -31.10 -8.45 14.48
N GLY A 645 -30.68 -8.70 13.25
CA GLY A 645 -29.50 -8.12 12.60
C GLY A 645 -29.06 -8.96 11.42
N PHE A 646 -28.05 -8.48 10.66
CA PHE A 646 -27.43 -9.29 9.63
C PHE A 646 -25.91 -9.29 9.82
N PRO A 647 -25.25 -10.46 9.97
CA PRO A 647 -23.86 -10.52 10.33
C PRO A 647 -22.94 -10.12 9.17
N SER A 648 -21.75 -9.67 9.49
CA SER A 648 -20.74 -9.34 8.50
C SER A 648 -20.12 -10.57 7.83
N ARG A 649 -20.10 -11.73 8.56
CA ARG A 649 -19.65 -13.01 8.00
C ARG A 649 -20.53 -14.16 8.49
N ILE A 650 -20.86 -15.09 7.59
CA ILE A 650 -21.60 -16.32 7.88
C ILE A 650 -20.72 -17.50 7.48
N TYR A 651 -20.43 -18.37 8.44
CA TYR A 651 -19.73 -19.63 8.25
C TYR A 651 -20.75 -20.77 8.40
N THR A 652 -20.98 -21.54 7.34
CA THR A 652 -22.01 -22.59 7.33
C THR A 652 -21.36 -23.94 7.49
N LEU A 653 -21.43 -24.53 8.68
CA LEU A 653 -21.01 -25.89 8.93
C LEU A 653 -22.15 -26.90 8.68
N PHE A 654 -23.37 -26.61 9.17
CA PHE A 654 -24.57 -27.38 8.98
C PHE A 654 -24.38 -28.88 9.25
N TYR A 655 -23.71 -29.20 10.37
CA TYR A 655 -23.44 -30.57 10.77
C TYR A 655 -24.74 -31.37 10.91
N GLN A 656 -24.73 -32.61 10.42
CA GLN A 656 -25.83 -33.57 10.54
C GLN A 656 -25.28 -34.93 10.92
N GLU A 657 -25.90 -35.61 11.91
CA GLU A 657 -25.56 -36.98 12.26
C GLU A 657 -26.19 -37.99 11.27
N ASN A 658 -27.38 -37.71 10.78
CA ASN A 658 -28.13 -38.56 9.87
C ASN A 658 -28.47 -37.78 8.60
N ASN A 659 -28.05 -38.31 7.47
CA ASN A 659 -28.35 -37.74 6.18
C ASN A 659 -29.74 -38.23 5.70
N HIS A 660 -30.72 -37.33 5.70
CA HIS A 660 -32.11 -37.66 5.35
C HIS A 660 -32.36 -37.67 3.84
N LEU A 661 -31.60 -36.93 3.04
CA LEU A 661 -31.80 -36.86 1.60
C LEU A 661 -31.57 -38.21 0.90
N PHE A 662 -30.63 -39.01 1.42
CA PHE A 662 -30.35 -40.36 0.91
C PHE A 662 -31.21 -41.45 1.60
N SER A 663 -32.00 -41.11 2.62
CA SER A 663 -32.99 -42.01 3.17
C SER A 663 -34.18 -42.06 2.24
N THR A 664 -34.62 -43.27 1.90
CA THR A 664 -35.81 -43.45 1.04
C THR A 664 -37.05 -42.91 1.75
N VAL A 665 -37.50 -41.73 1.33
CA VAL A 665 -38.81 -41.21 1.77
C VAL A 665 -39.89 -42.07 1.15
N PRO A 666 -40.85 -42.59 1.93
CA PRO A 666 -41.92 -43.37 1.39
C PRO A 666 -42.75 -42.56 0.40
N THR A 667 -42.85 -43.05 -0.83
CA THR A 667 -43.70 -42.42 -1.85
C THR A 667 -45.19 -42.60 -1.49
N ARG A 668 -46.06 -41.83 -2.11
CA ARG A 668 -47.51 -41.95 -1.93
C ARG A 668 -48.00 -43.37 -2.23
N ASP A 669 -47.31 -44.11 -3.13
CA ASP A 669 -47.60 -45.49 -3.45
C ASP A 669 -47.14 -46.45 -2.37
N HIS A 670 -46.04 -46.15 -1.65
CA HIS A 670 -45.64 -46.90 -0.45
C HIS A 670 -46.71 -46.77 0.65
N PHE A 671 -47.22 -45.56 0.89
CA PHE A 671 -48.30 -45.32 1.85
C PHE A 671 -49.60 -46.05 1.46
N LYS A 672 -50.00 -46.01 0.18
CA LYS A 672 -51.17 -46.72 -0.32
C LYS A 672 -51.02 -48.21 -0.12
N TRP A 673 -49.87 -48.76 -0.48
CA TRP A 673 -49.62 -50.19 -0.31
C TRP A 673 -49.64 -50.58 1.16
N TYR A 674 -48.98 -49.83 2.04
CA TYR A 674 -48.91 -50.10 3.47
C TYR A 674 -50.31 -50.00 4.11
N TYR A 675 -51.11 -49.03 3.71
CA TYR A 675 -52.52 -48.95 4.14
C TYR A 675 -53.32 -50.16 3.72
N SER A 676 -53.21 -50.59 2.49
CA SER A 676 -53.95 -51.81 1.97
C SER A 676 -53.49 -53.07 2.71
N PHE A 677 -52.18 -53.18 2.99
CA PHE A 677 -51.65 -54.31 3.75
C PHE A 677 -52.17 -54.33 5.19
N LEU A 678 -52.18 -53.25 5.91
CA LEU A 678 -52.68 -53.12 7.26
C LEU A 678 -54.23 -53.41 7.27
N SER A 679 -54.97 -52.95 6.26
CA SER A 679 -56.37 -53.19 6.16
C SER A 679 -56.72 -54.72 6.04
N GLN A 680 -55.82 -55.52 5.46
CA GLN A 680 -55.99 -56.96 5.29
C GLN A 680 -55.46 -57.81 6.47
N LYS A 681 -54.42 -57.24 7.20
CA LYS A 681 -53.63 -57.95 8.22
C LYS A 681 -53.83 -57.43 9.65
N SER A 682 -54.72 -56.45 9.84
CA SER A 682 -55.10 -55.95 11.17
C SER A 682 -55.79 -57.02 12.03
N PRO A 683 -55.38 -57.19 13.31
CA PRO A 683 -54.31 -56.51 14.05
C PRO A 683 -52.88 -57.00 13.62
N PHE A 684 -51.94 -56.07 13.48
CA PHE A 684 -50.57 -56.36 13.04
C PHE A 684 -49.52 -55.92 14.07
N SER A 685 -48.69 -56.87 14.55
CA SER A 685 -47.64 -56.60 15.51
C SER A 685 -46.32 -56.22 14.79
N LEU A 686 -45.92 -54.94 14.88
CA LEU A 686 -44.62 -54.48 14.38
C LEU A 686 -43.43 -55.16 15.10
N ARG A 687 -43.57 -55.42 16.38
CA ARG A 687 -42.53 -56.05 17.17
C ARG A 687 -42.22 -57.46 16.69
N GLN A 688 -43.26 -58.22 16.26
CA GLN A 688 -43.15 -59.62 15.87
C GLN A 688 -42.87 -59.80 14.38
N TYR A 689 -43.46 -58.98 13.53
CA TYR A 689 -43.49 -59.21 12.07
C TYR A 689 -42.87 -58.01 11.29
N GLY A 690 -42.43 -56.95 11.96
CA GLY A 690 -41.88 -55.74 11.31
C GLY A 690 -40.66 -56.02 10.45
N GLU A 691 -39.73 -56.87 10.94
CA GLU A 691 -38.52 -57.26 10.18
C GLU A 691 -38.85 -58.03 8.90
N GLN A 692 -39.78 -58.93 8.96
CA GLN A 692 -40.26 -59.70 7.79
C GLN A 692 -40.89 -58.78 6.75
N LEU A 693 -41.67 -57.79 7.19
CA LEU A 693 -42.23 -56.76 6.31
C LEU A 693 -41.15 -55.93 5.64
N CYS A 694 -40.17 -55.47 6.40
CA CYS A 694 -39.02 -54.72 5.89
C CYS A 694 -38.27 -55.52 4.82
N GLN A 695 -37.92 -56.75 5.10
CA GLN A 695 -37.19 -57.63 4.17
C GLN A 695 -38.03 -57.92 2.89
N HIS A 696 -39.31 -58.16 3.03
CA HIS A 696 -40.19 -58.46 1.92
C HIS A 696 -40.35 -57.28 0.94
N LYS A 697 -40.29 -56.03 1.46
CA LYS A 697 -40.46 -54.81 0.67
C LYS A 697 -39.17 -54.09 0.32
N GLY A 698 -38.07 -54.50 0.88
CA GLY A 698 -36.81 -53.75 0.77
C GLY A 698 -36.88 -52.39 1.50
N TRP A 699 -37.71 -52.28 2.54
CA TRP A 699 -37.86 -51.07 3.33
C TRP A 699 -36.97 -51.12 4.58
N SER A 700 -36.50 -49.97 5.04
CA SER A 700 -35.86 -49.85 6.33
C SER A 700 -36.92 -49.92 7.47
N LYS A 701 -36.50 -50.31 8.68
CA LYS A 701 -37.34 -50.27 9.87
C LYS A 701 -37.88 -48.86 10.14
N ASP A 702 -37.05 -47.85 9.90
CA ASP A 702 -37.42 -46.43 10.05
C ASP A 702 -38.50 -46.01 9.05
N THR A 703 -38.43 -46.49 7.82
CA THR A 703 -39.46 -46.26 6.80
C THR A 703 -40.83 -46.78 7.25
N VAL A 704 -40.88 -48.00 7.82
CA VAL A 704 -42.11 -48.60 8.30
C VAL A 704 -42.64 -47.88 9.55
N ASN A 705 -41.73 -47.55 10.47
CA ASN A 705 -42.10 -46.77 11.67
C ASN A 705 -42.62 -45.39 11.30
N PHE A 706 -41.95 -44.69 10.39
CA PHE A 706 -42.40 -43.40 9.88
C PHE A 706 -43.81 -43.48 9.28
N MET A 707 -44.07 -44.40 8.37
CA MET A 707 -45.43 -44.58 7.78
C MET A 707 -46.48 -44.93 8.83
N THR A 708 -46.09 -45.71 9.84
CA THR A 708 -47.00 -46.09 10.93
C THR A 708 -47.35 -44.88 11.80
N GLN A 709 -46.36 -44.04 12.13
CA GLN A 709 -46.58 -42.81 12.91
C GLN A 709 -47.47 -41.83 12.16
N VAL A 710 -47.22 -41.65 10.84
CA VAL A 710 -48.07 -40.80 9.97
C VAL A 710 -49.54 -41.33 9.97
N PHE A 711 -49.74 -42.64 9.85
CA PHE A 711 -51.07 -43.19 9.90
C PHE A 711 -51.74 -43.07 11.26
N PHE A 712 -50.95 -43.13 12.34
CA PHE A 712 -51.46 -42.91 13.71
C PHE A 712 -51.95 -41.47 13.88
N GLU A 713 -51.17 -40.48 13.45
CA GLU A 713 -51.54 -39.06 13.52
C GLU A 713 -52.77 -38.73 12.63
N LEU A 714 -52.89 -39.39 11.50
CA LEU A 714 -54.05 -39.24 10.62
C LEU A 714 -55.27 -40.01 11.07
N GLU A 715 -55.20 -40.70 12.24
CA GLU A 715 -56.27 -41.54 12.77
C GLU A 715 -56.68 -42.70 11.86
N PHE A 716 -55.79 -43.15 10.96
CA PHE A 716 -56.03 -44.34 10.14
C PHE A 716 -55.80 -45.63 10.91
N VAL A 717 -54.95 -45.56 11.92
CA VAL A 717 -54.65 -46.70 12.82
C VAL A 717 -54.61 -46.25 14.26
N THR A 718 -54.82 -47.21 15.19
CA THR A 718 -54.53 -47.07 16.62
C THR A 718 -53.45 -48.08 17.01
N ILE A 719 -52.60 -47.72 17.97
CA ILE A 719 -51.46 -48.56 18.43
C ILE A 719 -51.68 -48.89 19.91
N LYS A 720 -51.75 -50.16 20.23
CA LYS A 720 -51.84 -50.68 21.63
C LYS A 720 -50.79 -51.75 21.84
N ASP A 721 -49.93 -51.58 22.80
CA ASP A 721 -48.86 -52.54 23.16
C ASP A 721 -48.01 -53.00 21.96
N GLY A 722 -47.72 -52.06 21.01
CA GLY A 722 -46.92 -52.33 19.81
C GLY A 722 -47.69 -53.11 18.70
N VAL A 723 -48.97 -53.25 18.85
CA VAL A 723 -49.88 -53.83 17.82
C VAL A 723 -50.71 -52.72 17.17
N ILE A 724 -50.73 -52.73 15.86
CA ILE A 724 -51.46 -51.77 15.04
C ILE A 724 -52.87 -52.34 14.72
N PHE A 725 -53.86 -51.49 14.98
CA PHE A 725 -55.27 -51.77 14.64
C PHE A 725 -55.78 -50.74 13.63
N MET A 726 -56.49 -51.15 12.64
CA MET A 726 -57.17 -50.24 11.73
C MET A 726 -58.29 -49.48 12.43
N ALA A 727 -58.49 -48.22 12.11
CA ALA A 727 -59.53 -47.41 12.68
C ALA A 727 -60.90 -47.75 12.02
N ASP A 728 -61.99 -47.74 12.80
CA ASP A 728 -63.34 -48.07 12.34
C ASP A 728 -63.92 -47.05 11.35
N LYS A 729 -63.53 -45.78 11.47
CA LYS A 729 -63.95 -44.69 10.58
C LYS A 729 -62.97 -44.43 9.47
N LYS A 730 -63.36 -44.67 8.21
CA LYS A 730 -62.60 -44.36 7.01
C LYS A 730 -62.86 -42.92 6.59
N GLN A 731 -61.99 -41.97 7.08
CA GLN A 731 -61.99 -40.59 6.55
C GLN A 731 -60.78 -40.44 5.56
N LYS A 732 -61.07 -39.71 4.47
CA LYS A 732 -59.96 -39.37 3.52
C LYS A 732 -59.29 -38.16 4.04
N ARG A 733 -57.98 -38.31 4.41
CA ARG A 733 -57.10 -37.23 4.85
C ARG A 733 -55.85 -37.17 3.97
N ASP A 734 -55.25 -36.00 3.84
CA ASP A 734 -53.97 -35.85 3.12
C ASP A 734 -52.80 -36.12 4.07
N LEU A 735 -51.70 -36.69 3.54
CA LEU A 735 -50.50 -36.97 4.30
C LEU A 735 -49.91 -35.71 4.97
N ILE A 736 -50.11 -34.55 4.32
CA ILE A 736 -49.60 -33.24 4.82
C ILE A 736 -50.30 -32.79 6.12
N GLU A 737 -51.44 -33.41 6.49
CA GLU A 737 -52.11 -33.16 7.78
C GLU A 737 -51.35 -33.76 8.97
N SER A 738 -50.45 -34.74 8.71
CA SER A 738 -49.59 -35.31 9.74
C SER A 738 -48.43 -34.37 10.04
N ASN A 739 -48.17 -34.11 11.32
CA ASN A 739 -47.01 -33.32 11.76
C ASN A 739 -45.69 -34.00 11.39
N THR A 740 -45.59 -35.32 11.68
CA THR A 740 -44.40 -36.12 11.34
C THR A 740 -44.09 -36.06 9.84
N TYR A 741 -45.13 -36.12 8.97
CA TYR A 741 -44.92 -36.01 7.53
C TYR A 741 -44.46 -34.61 7.11
N ARG A 742 -45.04 -33.55 7.64
CA ARG A 742 -44.68 -32.18 7.37
C ARG A 742 -43.24 -31.89 7.82
N GLU A 743 -42.90 -32.25 9.05
CA GLU A 743 -41.54 -32.08 9.59
C GLU A 743 -40.51 -32.77 8.71
N LYS A 744 -40.77 -34.01 8.28
CA LYS A 744 -39.85 -34.72 7.39
C LYS A 744 -39.70 -34.05 6.03
N MET A 745 -40.79 -33.57 5.44
CA MET A 745 -40.73 -32.87 4.16
C MET A 745 -40.03 -31.51 4.24
N ASN A 746 -40.28 -30.76 5.31
CA ASN A 746 -39.60 -29.50 5.57
C ASN A 746 -38.09 -29.72 5.77
N HIS A 747 -37.70 -30.74 6.53
CA HIS A 747 -36.30 -31.05 6.75
C HIS A 747 -35.58 -31.46 5.45
N LEU A 748 -36.20 -32.24 4.60
CA LEU A 748 -35.68 -32.61 3.28
C LEU A 748 -35.51 -31.39 2.36
N GLN A 749 -36.46 -30.45 2.41
CA GLN A 749 -36.35 -29.20 1.65
C GLN A 749 -35.17 -28.34 2.17
N LEU A 750 -35.02 -28.24 3.48
CA LEU A 750 -33.90 -27.56 4.11
C LEU A 750 -32.56 -28.18 3.73
N GLU A 751 -32.42 -29.52 3.82
CA GLU A 751 -31.19 -30.19 3.40
C GLU A 751 -30.86 -29.88 1.94
N LYS A 752 -31.86 -29.91 1.06
CA LYS A 752 -31.68 -29.61 -0.36
C LYS A 752 -31.22 -28.17 -0.59
N GLU A 753 -31.80 -27.21 0.13
CA GLU A 753 -31.49 -25.77 -0.03
C GLU A 753 -30.19 -25.35 0.65
N LEU A 754 -29.90 -25.89 1.84
CA LEU A 754 -28.79 -25.43 2.66
C LEU A 754 -27.57 -26.34 2.59
N VAL A 755 -27.74 -27.68 2.55
CA VAL A 755 -26.60 -28.62 2.59
C VAL A 755 -26.15 -29.03 1.20
N TYR A 756 -27.08 -29.31 0.27
CA TYR A 756 -26.76 -29.83 -1.06
C TYR A 756 -26.79 -28.80 -2.19
N SER A 757 -27.06 -27.55 -1.87
CA SER A 757 -26.92 -26.43 -2.80
C SER A 757 -25.47 -26.14 -3.16
N THR A 758 -25.25 -25.56 -4.34
CA THR A 758 -23.94 -24.99 -4.68
C THR A 758 -23.64 -23.78 -3.78
N TYR A 759 -22.38 -23.38 -3.71
CA TYR A 759 -21.98 -22.20 -2.94
C TYR A 759 -22.75 -20.95 -3.36
N GLN A 760 -22.90 -20.72 -4.67
CA GLN A 760 -23.64 -19.60 -5.21
C GLN A 760 -25.14 -19.66 -4.87
N GLN A 761 -25.76 -20.84 -4.90
CA GLN A 761 -27.16 -21.01 -4.51
C GLN A 761 -27.36 -20.72 -3.02
N LEU A 762 -26.42 -21.17 -2.18
CA LEU A 762 -26.46 -20.90 -0.75
C LEU A 762 -26.31 -19.40 -0.47
N TYR A 763 -25.38 -18.72 -1.14
CA TYR A 763 -25.23 -17.27 -1.05
C TYR A 763 -26.53 -16.55 -1.44
N THR A 764 -27.11 -16.91 -2.58
CA THR A 764 -28.37 -16.32 -3.06
C THR A 764 -29.52 -16.56 -2.08
N TRP A 765 -29.54 -17.71 -1.41
CA TRP A 765 -30.55 -18.03 -0.40
C TRP A 765 -30.46 -17.05 0.79
N PHE A 766 -29.27 -16.82 1.34
CA PHE A 766 -29.07 -15.85 2.43
C PHE A 766 -29.34 -14.41 1.97
N GLU A 767 -28.95 -14.06 0.75
CA GLU A 767 -29.21 -12.74 0.17
C GLU A 767 -30.73 -12.46 0.04
N THR A 768 -31.49 -13.48 -0.28
CA THR A 768 -32.97 -13.36 -0.34
C THR A 768 -33.56 -13.03 1.05
N ILE A 769 -33.04 -13.64 2.11
CA ILE A 769 -33.48 -13.33 3.49
C ILE A 769 -33.11 -11.89 3.85
N ARG A 770 -31.90 -11.45 3.54
CA ARG A 770 -31.44 -10.08 3.79
C ARG A 770 -32.33 -9.05 3.11
N ASN A 771 -32.61 -9.23 1.82
CA ASN A 771 -33.40 -8.29 1.03
C ASN A 771 -34.88 -8.20 1.51
N HIS A 772 -35.47 -9.31 1.99
CA HIS A 772 -36.78 -9.26 2.61
C HIS A 772 -36.85 -8.38 3.86
N LYS A 773 -35.78 -8.39 4.67
CA LYS A 773 -35.67 -7.53 5.86
C LYS A 773 -35.60 -6.05 5.50
N GLU A 774 -34.80 -5.68 4.48
CA GLU A 774 -34.66 -4.29 4.03
C GLU A 774 -35.99 -3.72 3.54
N VAL A 775 -36.82 -4.54 2.85
CA VAL A 775 -38.14 -4.13 2.39
C VAL A 775 -39.14 -3.98 3.56
N GLU A 776 -39.09 -4.84 4.59
CA GLU A 776 -39.93 -4.72 5.78
C GLU A 776 -39.57 -3.54 6.67
N GLN A 777 -38.34 -3.07 6.64
CA GLN A 777 -37.90 -1.87 7.39
C GLN A 777 -38.22 -0.54 6.68
N LEU A 778 -38.42 -0.57 5.36
CA LEU A 778 -38.75 0.61 4.55
C LEU A 778 -40.26 0.80 4.32
N GLY A 779 -41.12 -0.12 4.71
CA GLY A 779 -42.58 -0.07 4.62
C GLY A 779 -43.24 0.18 5.97
#